data_9be07702cfc03a0749acc87a055b5118
#
_entry.id   9be07702cfc03a0749acc87a055b5118
#
_cell.length_a   1.000
_cell.length_b   1.000
_cell.length_c   1.000
_cell.angle_alpha   90.00
_cell.angle_beta   90.00
_cell.angle_gamma   90.00
#
_symmetry.space_group_name_H-M   'P 1'
#
loop_
_entity.id
_entity.type
_entity.pdbx_description
1 polymer ?
#
loop_
_entity_poly.entity_id
_entity_poly.type
_entity_poly.pdbx_seq_one_letter_code
_entity_poly.pdbx_strand_id
1 'polypeptide(L)'
;IGTYVPKECGIATFTSDLLNSVSGEYKDVHCEVIALNDPSESYNYPDEVVFQIQRDRIEDYYRAADYINQSDVDIVCLQHEFGLFWGNAGDYIFALLSGINKPVISTMHTIIREPKPEYRISTEKLIRYSEKLIVMSQTAVDMLKDVYKAPEDKIELIFHGVPDYPFNNCNKYKKTLSLKGAPLILTFGLLSQNKGIESVLDALPEVVSKYPDLVYLILGATHPIIKKNFGEEYREYLKNKVSELGLEKNVIFHDKFVEKEELCNYILASDIYVSPYLSKEQIVSGALTYAIGMGKAIVSTPYWYAQEMLSDKRGLIVDFGNTNGFKKSLLHLIENPEECDNMRKKAYDFGRKMTWKNVGKQYNTVFTKALKNYNTYLGTSNKFSFLPSQLPEVKLDYLKLLTDDVGIMQHTNLGVPARHYGYSTDDVGRALVALTQLTDNQKKAEEFWKLLTTYMSFLEHAQTDTGHFHNFMSYKREFLDEKGSEDTLGRAIYGLGHVISCPYLSKNMRTLAHTLISRARFEMENQNYPRAKAYTMCGLYEMLRTGVDVDEFESVFNSRRDAVKSIDSLISKDAFESIFINHANSLVDLYEANHKEDWNWFEPIVTYSNAKLSESLLLAYNYTKDRTYRKVGLATLDFLTEIQWKGDFFDMVGNDGWYSYSGEKPIFDQQPIEAGYLTQAYVSAYEIVRERKYLDLARYSFEYFLGRNRLQTVMYDYSTGAVCDGLNRDGMNCNQGAESVICFLMALSSLNKHTSKAFSAILQSRVNNEVNDETLQKRKSLLSVDLE
;
A
#
# COMPACT_ATOMS: atom_id res chain seq x y z
N ILE A 1 15.74 10.44 3.18
CA ILE A 1 14.74 9.45 3.56
C ILE A 1 15.34 8.06 3.34
N GLY A 2 15.29 7.18 4.31
CA GLY A 2 15.77 5.79 4.22
C GLY A 2 15.87 5.12 5.58
N THR A 3 16.45 3.92 5.63
CA THR A 3 16.85 3.35 6.92
C THR A 3 18.10 4.08 7.43
N TYR A 4 18.26 4.18 8.75
CA TYR A 4 19.36 4.89 9.39
C TYR A 4 19.95 4.12 10.57
N VAL A 5 21.19 4.45 10.97
CA VAL A 5 21.83 3.89 12.16
C VAL A 5 21.03 4.29 13.42
N PRO A 6 20.87 3.42 14.43
CA PRO A 6 21.61 2.18 14.69
C PRO A 6 21.04 0.90 14.04
N LYS A 7 20.12 1.01 13.08
CA LYS A 7 19.60 -0.17 12.38
C LYS A 7 20.75 -0.89 11.62
N GLU A 8 20.93 -2.18 11.89
CA GLU A 8 22.00 -3.00 11.29
C GLU A 8 21.65 -3.41 9.84
N CYS A 9 21.80 -2.50 8.88
CA CYS A 9 21.64 -2.81 7.46
C CYS A 9 22.54 -1.95 6.58
N GLY A 10 22.90 -2.47 5.39
CA GLY A 10 23.81 -1.79 4.47
C GLY A 10 23.32 -0.41 4.00
N ILE A 11 22.01 -0.23 3.84
CA ILE A 11 21.43 1.05 3.42
C ILE A 11 21.44 2.07 4.57
N ALA A 12 21.28 1.63 5.82
CA ALA A 12 21.39 2.50 6.98
C ALA A 12 22.82 3.06 7.11
N THR A 13 23.82 2.21 6.92
CA THR A 13 25.24 2.62 6.88
C THR A 13 25.49 3.56 5.70
N PHE A 14 24.97 3.25 4.51
CA PHE A 14 25.11 4.11 3.34
C PHE A 14 24.48 5.49 3.58
N THR A 15 23.27 5.55 4.14
CA THR A 15 22.56 6.81 4.43
C THR A 15 23.35 7.68 5.41
N SER A 16 23.89 7.09 6.48
CA SER A 16 24.72 7.80 7.46
C SER A 16 26.03 8.30 6.85
N ASP A 17 26.71 7.47 6.06
CA ASP A 17 27.96 7.85 5.38
C ASP A 17 27.74 8.97 4.35
N LEU A 18 26.64 8.91 3.61
CA LEU A 18 26.27 9.95 2.65
C LEU A 18 25.96 11.27 3.36
N LEU A 19 25.17 11.24 4.43
CA LEU A 19 24.86 12.42 5.24
C LEU A 19 26.16 13.09 5.73
N ASN A 20 27.03 12.32 6.37
CA ASN A 20 28.31 12.84 6.87
C ASN A 20 29.20 13.40 5.76
N SER A 21 29.15 12.80 4.58
CA SER A 21 29.93 13.24 3.42
C SER A 21 29.40 14.55 2.82
N VAL A 22 28.07 14.70 2.75
CA VAL A 22 27.43 15.90 2.21
C VAL A 22 27.58 17.07 3.18
N SER A 23 27.27 16.89 4.48
CA SER A 23 27.38 17.94 5.50
C SER A 23 28.82 18.31 5.84
N GLY A 24 29.74 17.34 5.79
CA GLY A 24 31.16 17.59 6.14
C GLY A 24 31.97 18.42 5.11
N GLU A 25 31.57 18.39 3.84
CA GLU A 25 32.26 19.15 2.77
C GLU A 25 31.73 20.60 2.62
N TYR A 26 30.49 20.89 3.08
CA TYR A 26 29.83 22.18 2.88
C TYR A 26 29.20 22.64 4.18
N LYS A 27 29.76 23.66 4.81
CA LYS A 27 29.30 24.21 6.10
C LYS A 27 27.87 24.79 6.07
N ASP A 28 27.42 25.15 4.88
CA ASP A 28 26.10 25.77 4.66
C ASP A 28 25.02 24.72 4.31
N VAL A 29 25.37 23.43 4.30
CA VAL A 29 24.43 22.33 4.04
C VAL A 29 24.07 21.67 5.37
N HIS A 30 22.80 21.80 5.75
CA HIS A 30 22.22 21.06 6.87
C HIS A 30 21.47 19.82 6.36
N CYS A 31 21.69 18.68 7.00
CA CYS A 31 21.05 17.42 6.62
C CYS A 31 20.24 16.87 7.78
N GLU A 32 19.01 16.51 7.50
CA GLU A 32 18.09 15.83 8.43
C GLU A 32 17.68 14.48 7.85
N VAL A 33 17.22 13.57 8.71
CA VAL A 33 16.84 12.22 8.32
C VAL A 33 15.37 11.94 8.71
N ILE A 34 14.63 11.41 7.74
CA ILE A 34 13.38 10.70 7.99
C ILE A 34 13.71 9.20 7.94
N ALA A 35 13.63 8.53 9.08
CA ALA A 35 14.04 7.14 9.25
C ALA A 35 12.87 6.17 9.08
N LEU A 36 13.12 5.03 8.41
CA LEU A 36 12.16 3.94 8.21
C LEU A 36 12.38 2.83 9.24
N ASN A 37 11.36 2.53 10.03
CA ASN A 37 11.34 1.47 11.02
C ASN A 37 10.65 0.21 10.51
N ASP A 38 11.09 -0.95 10.98
CA ASP A 38 10.35 -2.19 10.80
C ASP A 38 9.08 -2.21 11.68
N PRO A 39 8.04 -2.97 11.29
CA PRO A 39 6.80 -3.03 12.07
C PRO A 39 7.05 -3.36 13.54
N SER A 40 6.48 -2.53 14.42
CA SER A 40 6.59 -2.66 15.88
C SER A 40 8.01 -2.51 16.46
N GLU A 41 8.98 -2.08 15.65
CA GLU A 41 10.33 -1.77 16.13
C GLU A 41 10.50 -0.27 16.35
N SER A 42 11.31 0.08 17.33
CA SER A 42 11.74 1.44 17.62
C SER A 42 13.24 1.46 17.92
N TYR A 43 13.92 2.48 17.44
CA TYR A 43 15.35 2.65 17.63
C TYR A 43 15.63 3.94 18.40
N ASN A 44 16.70 3.94 19.18
CA ASN A 44 17.20 5.16 19.81
C ASN A 44 18.08 5.91 18.80
N TYR A 45 17.44 6.72 17.98
CA TYR A 45 18.11 7.47 16.92
C TYR A 45 18.88 8.68 17.45
N PRO A 46 19.96 9.10 16.77
CA PRO A 46 20.64 10.37 17.03
C PRO A 46 19.80 11.57 16.56
N ASP A 47 20.20 12.78 16.99
CA ASP A 47 19.43 14.01 16.85
C ASP A 47 19.12 14.43 15.39
N GLU A 48 19.90 13.98 14.43
CA GLU A 48 19.65 14.23 13.01
C GLU A 48 18.42 13.52 12.46
N VAL A 49 17.86 12.53 13.17
CA VAL A 49 16.59 11.89 12.81
C VAL A 49 15.42 12.69 13.38
N VAL A 50 14.80 13.48 12.52
CA VAL A 50 13.72 14.41 12.89
C VAL A 50 12.31 13.82 12.75
N PHE A 51 12.15 12.74 11.97
CA PHE A 51 10.88 12.07 11.77
C PHE A 51 11.08 10.56 11.58
N GLN A 52 10.09 9.76 12.00
CA GLN A 52 10.14 8.30 11.88
C GLN A 52 8.87 7.79 11.19
N ILE A 53 9.04 6.92 10.20
CA ILE A 53 7.98 6.23 9.48
C ILE A 53 7.96 4.77 9.91
N GLN A 54 6.84 4.27 10.45
CA GLN A 54 6.59 2.84 10.55
C GLN A 54 6.20 2.34 9.16
N ARG A 55 7.04 1.52 8.53
CA ARG A 55 6.93 1.23 7.10
C ARG A 55 5.63 0.55 6.67
N ASP A 56 4.93 -0.11 7.57
CA ASP A 56 3.63 -0.75 7.37
C ASP A 56 2.43 0.19 7.57
N ARG A 57 2.65 1.44 8.02
CA ARG A 57 1.61 2.45 8.24
C ARG A 57 1.65 3.51 7.15
N ILE A 58 0.70 3.46 6.24
CA ILE A 58 0.63 4.41 5.13
C ILE A 58 0.41 5.85 5.61
N GLU A 59 -0.24 6.04 6.76
CA GLU A 59 -0.47 7.33 7.40
C GLU A 59 0.83 8.08 7.72
N ASP A 60 1.87 7.35 8.13
CA ASP A 60 3.15 7.97 8.47
C ASP A 60 3.85 8.54 7.24
N TYR A 61 3.61 7.96 6.04
CA TYR A 61 4.14 8.50 4.79
C TYR A 61 3.46 9.84 4.41
N TYR A 62 2.14 9.97 4.62
CA TYR A 62 1.44 11.24 4.41
C TYR A 62 1.89 12.30 5.42
N ARG A 63 2.01 11.93 6.70
CA ARG A 63 2.53 12.82 7.74
C ARG A 63 3.97 13.27 7.46
N ALA A 64 4.81 12.39 6.95
CA ALA A 64 6.16 12.74 6.55
C ALA A 64 6.18 13.73 5.39
N ALA A 65 5.25 13.60 4.41
CA ALA A 65 5.10 14.57 3.33
C ALA A 65 4.67 15.95 3.86
N ASP A 66 3.72 16.00 4.80
CA ASP A 66 3.28 17.23 5.46
C ASP A 66 4.43 17.88 6.24
N TYR A 67 5.20 17.09 7.00
CA TYR A 67 6.39 17.56 7.71
C TYR A 67 7.40 18.20 6.76
N ILE A 68 7.75 17.54 5.65
CA ILE A 68 8.67 18.06 4.64
C ILE A 68 8.17 19.38 4.04
N ASN A 69 6.88 19.47 3.73
CA ASN A 69 6.31 20.66 3.11
C ASN A 69 6.26 21.87 4.06
N GLN A 70 6.13 21.63 5.37
CA GLN A 70 6.11 22.67 6.40
C GLN A 70 7.49 23.06 6.92
N SER A 71 8.51 22.22 6.65
CA SER A 71 9.89 22.48 7.06
C SER A 71 10.65 23.35 6.06
N ASP A 72 11.82 23.85 6.47
CA ASP A 72 12.73 24.66 5.64
C ASP A 72 13.58 23.80 4.67
N VAL A 73 13.24 22.53 4.48
CA VAL A 73 13.94 21.61 3.58
C VAL A 73 13.85 22.11 2.14
N ASP A 74 14.99 22.24 1.46
CA ASP A 74 15.06 22.63 0.05
C ASP A 74 14.91 21.45 -0.91
N ILE A 75 15.43 20.27 -0.53
CA ILE A 75 15.52 19.09 -1.41
C ILE A 75 15.42 17.80 -0.60
N VAL A 76 14.81 16.78 -1.19
CA VAL A 76 14.67 15.46 -0.61
C VAL A 76 15.59 14.47 -1.32
N CYS A 77 16.43 13.76 -0.56
CA CYS A 77 17.24 12.64 -1.05
C CYS A 77 16.66 11.33 -0.54
N LEU A 78 16.14 10.51 -1.46
CA LEU A 78 15.50 9.22 -1.17
C LEU A 78 16.48 8.07 -1.42
N GLN A 79 16.66 7.18 -0.44
CA GLN A 79 17.35 5.90 -0.61
C GLN A 79 16.33 4.84 -0.96
N HIS A 80 16.26 4.44 -2.23
CA HIS A 80 15.24 3.52 -2.71
C HIS A 80 15.76 2.08 -2.84
N GLU A 81 15.05 1.19 -2.14
CA GLU A 81 15.10 -0.27 -2.29
C GLU A 81 13.68 -0.80 -2.11
N PHE A 82 13.21 -1.69 -2.98
CA PHE A 82 11.83 -2.20 -2.94
C PHE A 82 11.43 -2.80 -1.58
N GLY A 83 12.36 -3.47 -0.92
CA GLY A 83 12.14 -4.10 0.39
C GLY A 83 12.13 -3.14 1.58
N LEU A 84 12.48 -1.87 1.42
CA LEU A 84 12.44 -0.88 2.51
C LEU A 84 11.03 -0.40 2.81
N PHE A 85 10.20 -0.31 1.79
CA PHE A 85 8.85 0.23 1.89
C PHE A 85 7.82 -0.88 1.91
N TRP A 86 6.66 -0.61 2.50
CA TRP A 86 5.56 -1.56 2.53
C TRP A 86 4.72 -1.51 1.23
N GLY A 87 3.71 -2.40 1.15
CA GLY A 87 2.86 -2.49 -0.03
C GLY A 87 3.45 -3.37 -1.13
N ASN A 88 2.87 -3.28 -2.34
CA ASN A 88 3.30 -4.11 -3.47
C ASN A 88 4.51 -3.48 -4.17
N ALA A 89 5.63 -4.18 -4.19
CA ALA A 89 6.91 -3.64 -4.69
C ALA A 89 7.31 -2.29 -4.06
N GLY A 90 7.02 -2.11 -2.75
CA GLY A 90 7.39 -0.91 -2.01
C GLY A 90 6.56 0.33 -2.31
N ASP A 91 5.32 0.18 -2.79
CA ASP A 91 4.53 1.27 -3.34
C ASP A 91 4.03 2.31 -2.31
N TYR A 92 4.11 2.03 -0.99
CA TYR A 92 3.74 3.02 0.04
C TYR A 92 4.60 4.30 0.00
N ILE A 93 5.83 4.23 -0.52
CA ILE A 93 6.66 5.43 -0.69
C ILE A 93 5.99 6.49 -1.59
N PHE A 94 5.13 6.08 -2.51
CA PHE A 94 4.45 7.02 -3.41
C PHE A 94 3.37 7.85 -2.69
N ALA A 95 2.86 7.40 -1.53
CA ALA A 95 2.01 8.23 -0.68
C ALA A 95 2.77 9.48 -0.20
N LEU A 96 4.05 9.32 0.17
CA LEU A 96 4.92 10.43 0.52
C LEU A 96 5.30 11.26 -0.71
N LEU A 97 5.78 10.61 -1.78
CA LEU A 97 6.30 11.32 -2.96
C LEU A 97 5.22 12.12 -3.70
N SER A 98 3.97 11.65 -3.71
CA SER A 98 2.85 12.38 -4.31
C SER A 98 2.45 13.63 -3.51
N GLY A 99 2.71 13.64 -2.20
CA GLY A 99 2.42 14.75 -1.30
C GLY A 99 3.50 15.83 -1.22
N ILE A 100 4.73 15.55 -1.64
CA ILE A 100 5.86 16.48 -1.49
C ILE A 100 5.83 17.59 -2.54
N ASN A 101 6.09 18.83 -2.08
CA ASN A 101 6.23 20.04 -2.92
C ASN A 101 7.70 20.46 -3.12
N LYS A 102 8.63 19.58 -2.87
CA LYS A 102 10.08 19.79 -2.96
C LYS A 102 10.67 18.86 -4.02
N PRO A 103 11.80 19.23 -4.66
CA PRO A 103 12.47 18.33 -5.61
C PRO A 103 12.98 17.08 -4.91
N VAL A 104 12.82 15.92 -5.57
CA VAL A 104 13.23 14.62 -5.06
C VAL A 104 14.36 14.06 -5.90
N ILE A 105 15.45 13.65 -5.24
CA ILE A 105 16.55 12.90 -5.84
C ILE A 105 16.51 11.48 -5.28
N SER A 106 16.35 10.49 -6.15
CA SER A 106 16.28 9.09 -5.73
C SER A 106 17.57 8.33 -6.05
N THR A 107 18.19 7.77 -5.02
CA THR A 107 19.30 6.81 -5.17
C THR A 107 18.71 5.41 -5.23
N MET A 108 18.90 4.72 -6.36
CA MET A 108 18.34 3.41 -6.60
C MET A 108 19.39 2.32 -6.28
N HIS A 109 19.11 1.52 -5.24
CA HIS A 109 19.99 0.42 -4.82
C HIS A 109 19.77 -0.86 -5.62
N THR A 110 18.58 -1.04 -6.19
CA THR A 110 18.22 -2.18 -7.06
C THR A 110 17.48 -1.71 -8.31
N ILE A 111 17.87 -2.24 -9.48
CA ILE A 111 17.16 -2.12 -10.75
C ILE A 111 17.05 -3.52 -11.35
N ILE A 112 15.85 -3.90 -11.78
CA ILE A 112 15.55 -5.24 -12.27
C ILE A 112 15.48 -5.21 -13.80
N ARG A 113 16.25 -6.08 -14.48
CA ARG A 113 16.30 -6.14 -15.95
C ARG A 113 15.01 -6.71 -16.54
N GLU A 114 14.47 -7.76 -15.92
CA GLU A 114 13.23 -8.42 -16.31
C GLU A 114 12.21 -8.28 -15.17
N PRO A 115 11.63 -7.07 -14.99
CA PRO A 115 10.77 -6.82 -13.84
C PRO A 115 9.40 -7.47 -14.03
N LYS A 116 8.86 -8.06 -12.95
CA LYS A 116 7.44 -8.35 -12.87
C LYS A 116 6.64 -7.05 -12.97
N PRO A 117 5.35 -7.09 -13.37
CA PRO A 117 4.54 -5.89 -13.60
C PRO A 117 4.55 -4.89 -12.43
N GLU A 118 4.46 -5.37 -11.20
CA GLU A 118 4.46 -4.54 -10.00
C GLU A 118 5.77 -3.76 -9.80
N TYR A 119 6.93 -4.39 -10.02
CA TYR A 119 8.23 -3.73 -9.94
C TYR A 119 8.46 -2.75 -11.09
N ARG A 120 7.96 -3.07 -12.29
CA ARG A 120 7.99 -2.16 -13.43
C ARG A 120 7.23 -0.88 -13.13
N ILE A 121 5.97 -1.01 -12.68
CA ILE A 121 5.11 0.12 -12.33
C ILE A 121 5.74 0.97 -11.22
N SER A 122 6.29 0.34 -10.18
CA SER A 122 6.97 1.03 -9.09
C SER A 122 8.17 1.82 -9.60
N THR A 123 9.02 1.22 -10.45
CA THR A 123 10.18 1.92 -11.02
C THR A 123 9.77 3.08 -11.92
N GLU A 124 8.78 2.89 -12.80
CA GLU A 124 8.27 3.94 -13.69
C GLU A 124 7.66 5.12 -12.91
N LYS A 125 6.95 4.85 -11.81
CA LYS A 125 6.48 5.89 -10.89
C LYS A 125 7.66 6.63 -10.24
N LEU A 126 8.67 5.91 -9.74
CA LEU A 126 9.85 6.54 -9.14
C LEU A 126 10.57 7.48 -10.11
N ILE A 127 10.70 7.07 -11.39
CA ILE A 127 11.27 7.91 -12.47
C ILE A 127 10.46 9.20 -12.64
N ARG A 128 9.13 9.14 -12.55
CA ARG A 128 8.26 10.32 -12.68
C ARG A 128 8.41 11.29 -11.51
N TYR A 129 8.40 10.78 -10.27
CA TYR A 129 8.46 11.60 -9.06
C TYR A 129 9.86 12.17 -8.78
N SER A 130 10.91 11.64 -9.41
CA SER A 130 12.28 12.08 -9.19
C SER A 130 12.72 13.12 -10.21
N GLU A 131 13.34 14.21 -9.75
CA GLU A 131 14.05 15.18 -10.60
C GLU A 131 15.32 14.54 -11.18
N LYS A 132 16.01 13.75 -10.35
CA LYS A 132 17.20 13.00 -10.75
C LYS A 132 17.19 11.61 -10.13
N LEU A 133 17.76 10.65 -10.84
CA LEU A 133 17.96 9.27 -10.44
C LEU A 133 19.44 9.01 -10.32
N ILE A 134 19.93 8.67 -9.15
CA ILE A 134 21.31 8.29 -8.93
C ILE A 134 21.42 6.77 -8.93
N VAL A 135 22.34 6.26 -9.72
CA VAL A 135 22.67 4.84 -9.81
C VAL A 135 24.17 4.64 -9.65
N MET A 136 24.59 3.43 -9.23
CA MET A 136 25.95 3.18 -8.78
C MET A 136 26.77 2.31 -9.76
N SER A 137 26.23 2.01 -10.93
CA SER A 137 26.92 1.26 -11.99
C SER A 137 26.46 1.70 -13.38
N GLN A 138 27.33 1.56 -14.39
CA GLN A 138 26.97 1.81 -15.78
C GLN A 138 25.87 0.83 -16.26
N THR A 139 25.95 -0.42 -15.82
CA THR A 139 24.92 -1.42 -16.07
C THR A 139 23.55 -0.95 -15.63
N ALA A 140 23.44 -0.27 -14.48
CA ALA A 140 22.18 0.31 -13.99
C ALA A 140 21.70 1.49 -14.86
N VAL A 141 22.61 2.34 -15.35
CA VAL A 141 22.29 3.41 -16.33
C VAL A 141 21.66 2.80 -17.59
N ASP A 142 22.30 1.77 -18.15
CA ASP A 142 21.85 1.12 -19.37
C ASP A 142 20.47 0.47 -19.15
N MET A 143 20.24 -0.18 -18.02
CA MET A 143 18.92 -0.75 -17.68
C MET A 143 17.84 0.31 -17.58
N LEU A 144 18.09 1.45 -16.93
CA LEU A 144 17.10 2.54 -16.85
C LEU A 144 16.73 3.07 -18.24
N LYS A 145 17.70 3.19 -19.14
CA LYS A 145 17.47 3.63 -20.52
C LYS A 145 16.73 2.57 -21.35
N ASP A 146 17.23 1.33 -21.34
CA ASP A 146 16.78 0.29 -22.25
C ASP A 146 15.46 -0.34 -21.83
N VAL A 147 15.31 -0.64 -20.54
CA VAL A 147 14.14 -1.35 -20.00
C VAL A 147 13.01 -0.41 -19.63
N TYR A 148 13.35 0.71 -18.95
CA TYR A 148 12.35 1.63 -18.37
C TYR A 148 12.17 2.91 -19.19
N LYS A 149 12.95 3.12 -20.23
CA LYS A 149 12.91 4.32 -21.08
C LYS A 149 13.03 5.63 -20.28
N ALA A 150 13.80 5.60 -19.20
CA ALA A 150 14.04 6.78 -18.39
C ALA A 150 14.77 7.86 -19.21
N PRO A 151 14.39 9.15 -19.09
CA PRO A 151 15.07 10.26 -19.74
C PRO A 151 16.54 10.31 -19.33
N GLU A 152 17.43 10.44 -20.30
CA GLU A 152 18.88 10.41 -20.05
C GLU A 152 19.35 11.55 -19.13
N ASP A 153 18.74 12.72 -19.28
CA ASP A 153 19.01 13.89 -18.47
C ASP A 153 18.63 13.73 -16.99
N LYS A 154 17.76 12.75 -16.65
CA LYS A 154 17.41 12.41 -15.26
C LYS A 154 18.43 11.49 -14.60
N ILE A 155 19.27 10.76 -15.36
CA ILE A 155 20.13 9.71 -14.82
C ILE A 155 21.52 10.26 -14.50
N GLU A 156 21.99 10.04 -13.27
CA GLU A 156 23.33 10.40 -12.82
C GLU A 156 24.06 9.16 -12.28
N LEU A 157 25.26 8.89 -12.80
CA LEU A 157 26.12 7.81 -12.32
C LEU A 157 27.02 8.32 -11.21
N ILE A 158 26.78 7.87 -9.98
CA ILE A 158 27.64 8.14 -8.83
C ILE A 158 27.93 6.81 -8.14
N PHE A 159 29.17 6.38 -8.14
CA PHE A 159 29.58 5.12 -7.54
C PHE A 159 29.31 5.08 -6.03
N HIS A 160 29.15 3.87 -5.49
CA HIS A 160 29.02 3.66 -4.05
C HIS A 160 30.26 4.19 -3.30
N GLY A 161 30.03 4.92 -2.21
CA GLY A 161 31.10 5.53 -1.42
C GLY A 161 31.97 4.52 -0.66
N VAL A 162 33.24 4.88 -0.49
CA VAL A 162 34.22 4.11 0.30
C VAL A 162 34.96 5.01 1.27
N PRO A 163 35.36 4.51 2.46
CA PRO A 163 36.22 5.24 3.36
C PRO A 163 37.59 5.55 2.72
N ASP A 164 38.15 6.71 3.04
CA ASP A 164 39.45 7.15 2.51
C ASP A 164 40.62 6.70 3.40
N TYR A 165 41.23 5.62 3.02
CA TYR A 165 42.46 5.11 3.66
C TYR A 165 43.65 5.16 2.67
N PRO A 166 44.89 5.45 3.14
CA PRO A 166 46.03 5.41 2.29
C PRO A 166 46.32 3.98 1.82
N PHE A 167 46.93 3.84 0.63
CA PHE A 167 47.41 2.57 0.15
C PHE A 167 48.51 2.04 1.07
N ASN A 168 48.30 0.86 1.68
CA ASN A 168 49.16 0.34 2.72
C ASN A 168 49.49 -1.14 2.53
N ASN A 169 50.59 -1.55 3.16
CA ASN A 169 50.95 -2.94 3.33
C ASN A 169 50.03 -3.59 4.38
N CYS A 170 49.41 -4.72 4.07
CA CYS A 170 48.49 -5.47 4.93
C CYS A 170 49.12 -5.91 6.28
N ASN A 171 50.45 -6.11 6.31
CA ASN A 171 51.18 -6.58 7.50
C ASN A 171 51.07 -5.64 8.71
N LYS A 172 50.90 -4.34 8.51
CA LYS A 172 50.65 -3.39 9.60
C LYS A 172 49.36 -3.74 10.37
N TYR A 173 48.29 -4.01 9.65
CA TYR A 173 46.95 -4.28 10.21
C TYR A 173 46.83 -5.73 10.70
N LYS A 174 47.52 -6.71 10.07
CA LYS A 174 47.60 -8.08 10.55
C LYS A 174 48.17 -8.17 11.97
N LYS A 175 49.18 -7.36 12.29
CA LYS A 175 49.74 -7.29 13.66
C LYS A 175 48.73 -6.85 14.69
N THR A 176 47.87 -5.87 14.36
CA THR A 176 46.82 -5.36 15.24
C THR A 176 45.75 -6.43 15.53
N LEU A 177 45.51 -7.29 14.56
CA LEU A 177 44.52 -8.40 14.68
C LEU A 177 45.17 -9.70 15.21
N SER A 178 46.45 -9.69 15.65
CA SER A 178 47.22 -10.86 16.08
C SER A 178 47.35 -11.97 15.01
N LEU A 179 47.16 -11.63 13.74
CA LEU A 179 47.33 -12.50 12.58
C LEU A 179 48.73 -12.34 12.01
N LYS A 180 49.69 -13.21 12.38
CA LYS A 180 51.11 -13.10 11.98
C LYS A 180 51.37 -13.75 10.61
N GLY A 181 51.82 -12.95 9.64
CA GLY A 181 52.52 -13.42 8.43
C GLY A 181 51.76 -14.27 7.40
N ALA A 182 50.70 -14.92 7.79
CA ALA A 182 49.91 -15.82 6.93
C ALA A 182 49.18 -15.06 5.82
N PRO A 183 49.01 -15.64 4.62
CA PRO A 183 48.03 -15.09 3.67
C PRO A 183 46.63 -15.04 4.28
N LEU A 184 46.00 -13.85 4.29
CA LEU A 184 44.68 -13.64 4.83
C LEU A 184 43.65 -13.43 3.68
N ILE A 185 42.73 -14.35 3.54
CA ILE A 185 41.58 -14.25 2.66
C ILE A 185 40.40 -13.75 3.48
N LEU A 186 39.61 -12.84 2.93
CA LEU A 186 38.45 -12.25 3.60
C LEU A 186 37.19 -12.36 2.72
N THR A 187 36.08 -12.78 3.31
CA THR A 187 34.72 -12.54 2.83
C THR A 187 33.95 -11.87 3.95
N PHE A 188 33.21 -10.80 3.66
CA PHE A 188 32.41 -10.11 4.67
C PHE A 188 31.03 -9.69 4.18
N GLY A 189 30.13 -9.47 5.14
CA GLY A 189 28.75 -9.03 4.95
C GLY A 189 27.74 -10.00 5.59
N LEU A 190 26.47 -9.63 5.57
CA LEU A 190 25.39 -10.44 6.14
C LEU A 190 25.32 -11.81 5.43
N LEU A 191 25.42 -12.90 6.19
CA LEU A 191 25.46 -14.27 5.67
C LEU A 191 24.10 -14.72 5.14
N SER A 192 24.11 -15.30 3.95
CA SER A 192 22.99 -15.96 3.30
C SER A 192 23.51 -16.95 2.27
N GLN A 193 22.70 -17.91 1.85
CA GLN A 193 23.05 -18.90 0.83
C GLN A 193 23.56 -18.26 -0.48
N ASN A 194 22.98 -17.09 -0.85
CA ASN A 194 23.42 -16.37 -2.04
C ASN A 194 24.89 -15.88 -2.00
N LYS A 195 25.54 -15.94 -0.84
CA LYS A 195 26.98 -15.62 -0.71
C LYS A 195 27.91 -16.68 -1.32
N GLY A 196 27.46 -17.93 -1.51
CA GLY A 196 28.19 -18.98 -2.20
C GLY A 196 29.55 -19.36 -1.57
N ILE A 197 29.68 -19.17 -0.26
CA ILE A 197 30.93 -19.33 0.51
C ILE A 197 31.45 -20.77 0.39
N GLU A 198 30.56 -21.74 0.28
CA GLU A 198 30.86 -23.15 0.08
C GLU A 198 31.78 -23.40 -1.09
N SER A 199 31.67 -22.65 -2.20
CA SER A 199 32.55 -22.82 -3.37
C SER A 199 34.01 -22.45 -3.08
N VAL A 200 34.23 -21.51 -2.16
CA VAL A 200 35.57 -21.14 -1.69
C VAL A 200 36.11 -22.18 -0.71
N LEU A 201 35.27 -22.67 0.23
CA LEU A 201 35.65 -23.74 1.16
C LEU A 201 36.12 -24.98 0.44
N ASP A 202 35.41 -25.39 -0.61
CA ASP A 202 35.77 -26.55 -1.45
C ASP A 202 37.12 -26.36 -2.20
N ALA A 203 37.52 -25.13 -2.45
CA ALA A 203 38.78 -24.79 -3.11
C ALA A 203 40.00 -24.81 -2.15
N LEU A 204 39.78 -24.63 -0.84
CA LEU A 204 40.82 -24.40 0.16
C LEU A 204 41.73 -25.62 0.45
N PRO A 205 41.28 -26.90 0.50
CA PRO A 205 42.14 -28.01 0.90
C PRO A 205 43.49 -28.08 0.17
N GLU A 206 43.48 -27.90 -1.16
CA GLU A 206 44.72 -27.92 -1.94
C GLU A 206 45.55 -26.65 -1.76
N VAL A 207 44.89 -25.50 -1.49
CA VAL A 207 45.59 -24.25 -1.20
C VAL A 207 46.28 -24.33 0.16
N VAL A 208 45.61 -24.84 1.19
CA VAL A 208 46.13 -25.00 2.55
C VAL A 208 47.24 -26.07 2.58
N SER A 209 47.16 -27.11 1.74
CA SER A 209 48.25 -28.09 1.65
C SER A 209 49.57 -27.46 1.23
N LYS A 210 49.57 -26.42 0.42
CA LYS A 210 50.76 -25.63 0.03
C LYS A 210 51.08 -24.51 1.01
N TYR A 211 50.07 -23.89 1.62
CA TYR A 211 50.20 -22.74 2.55
C TYR A 211 49.48 -23.04 3.86
N PRO A 212 50.06 -23.88 4.74
CA PRO A 212 49.41 -24.38 5.96
C PRO A 212 48.95 -23.28 6.93
N ASP A 213 49.66 -22.12 6.92
CA ASP A 213 49.38 -20.99 7.78
C ASP A 213 48.31 -20.03 7.19
N LEU A 214 47.75 -20.32 6.00
CA LEU A 214 46.73 -19.50 5.38
C LEU A 214 45.47 -19.42 6.26
N VAL A 215 44.90 -18.23 6.36
CA VAL A 215 43.64 -18.00 7.09
C VAL A 215 42.58 -17.48 6.13
N TYR A 216 41.39 -18.11 6.18
CA TYR A 216 40.16 -17.58 5.55
C TYR A 216 39.23 -17.07 6.64
N LEU A 217 39.01 -15.75 6.67
CA LEU A 217 38.11 -15.10 7.61
C LEU A 217 36.76 -14.82 6.95
N ILE A 218 35.70 -15.36 7.55
CA ILE A 218 34.31 -15.13 7.19
C ILE A 218 33.70 -14.22 8.26
N LEU A 219 33.47 -12.95 7.89
CA LEU A 219 33.07 -11.89 8.82
C LEU A 219 31.65 -11.43 8.55
N GLY A 220 30.74 -11.60 9.53
CA GLY A 220 29.38 -11.04 9.49
C GLY A 220 28.34 -11.91 10.19
N ALA A 221 27.30 -11.26 10.70
CA ALA A 221 26.11 -11.90 11.26
C ALA A 221 25.24 -12.54 10.15
N THR A 222 24.38 -13.47 10.51
CA THR A 222 23.38 -14.00 9.59
C THR A 222 22.36 -12.90 9.24
N HIS A 223 21.96 -12.83 7.96
CA HIS A 223 21.01 -11.81 7.49
C HIS A 223 19.71 -11.86 8.33
N PRO A 224 19.20 -10.72 8.88
CA PRO A 224 18.09 -10.72 9.84
C PRO A 224 16.84 -11.49 9.37
N ILE A 225 16.44 -11.33 8.09
CA ILE A 225 15.29 -12.05 7.52
C ILE A 225 15.57 -13.56 7.43
N ILE A 226 16.81 -13.96 7.07
CA ILE A 226 17.20 -15.36 7.03
C ILE A 226 17.21 -15.95 8.45
N LYS A 227 17.77 -15.21 9.41
CA LYS A 227 17.80 -15.62 10.82
C LYS A 227 16.39 -15.80 11.40
N LYS A 228 15.45 -14.91 11.05
CA LYS A 228 14.06 -14.98 11.50
C LYS A 228 13.33 -16.20 10.93
N ASN A 229 13.57 -16.55 9.66
CA ASN A 229 12.84 -17.60 8.94
C ASN A 229 13.48 -18.98 9.06
N PHE A 230 14.81 -19.05 9.11
CA PHE A 230 15.61 -20.27 9.00
C PHE A 230 16.68 -20.41 10.10
N GLY A 231 16.74 -19.50 11.05
CA GLY A 231 17.76 -19.51 12.11
C GLY A 231 19.18 -19.35 11.57
N GLU A 232 20.10 -20.17 12.08
CA GLU A 232 21.53 -20.19 11.70
C GLU A 232 21.88 -21.35 10.75
N GLU A 233 20.89 -21.99 10.08
CA GLU A 233 21.09 -23.19 9.25
C GLU A 233 22.25 -23.08 8.27
N TYR A 234 22.35 -21.95 7.54
CA TYR A 234 23.41 -21.77 6.56
C TYR A 234 24.79 -21.66 7.22
N ARG A 235 24.91 -21.01 8.37
CA ARG A 235 26.15 -20.91 9.12
C ARG A 235 26.60 -22.28 9.65
N GLU A 236 25.68 -23.04 10.22
CA GLU A 236 25.95 -24.39 10.70
C GLU A 236 26.34 -25.33 9.55
N TYR A 237 25.67 -25.23 8.40
CA TYR A 237 26.08 -25.93 7.20
C TYR A 237 27.54 -25.61 6.81
N LEU A 238 27.94 -24.33 6.80
CA LEU A 238 29.32 -23.95 6.49
C LEU A 238 30.33 -24.46 7.53
N LYS A 239 29.98 -24.43 8.82
CA LYS A 239 30.85 -24.97 9.88
C LYS A 239 31.05 -26.47 9.75
N ASN A 240 29.99 -27.24 9.49
CA ASN A 240 30.07 -28.66 9.25
C ASN A 240 30.97 -28.98 8.04
N LYS A 241 30.82 -28.22 6.96
CA LYS A 241 31.66 -28.33 5.76
C LYS A 241 33.13 -28.03 6.05
N VAL A 242 33.43 -27.05 6.89
CA VAL A 242 34.82 -26.78 7.34
C VAL A 242 35.40 -27.99 8.07
N SER A 243 34.62 -28.65 8.94
CA SER A 243 35.03 -29.85 9.66
C SER A 243 35.22 -31.04 8.74
N GLU A 244 34.29 -31.26 7.80
CA GLU A 244 34.41 -32.32 6.78
C GLU A 244 35.67 -32.19 5.94
N LEU A 245 36.07 -30.96 5.63
CA LEU A 245 37.27 -30.65 4.83
C LEU A 245 38.56 -30.57 5.66
N GLY A 246 38.51 -30.70 6.99
CA GLY A 246 39.67 -30.63 7.89
C GLY A 246 40.29 -29.22 7.96
N LEU A 247 39.49 -28.16 7.82
CA LEU A 247 39.94 -26.77 7.69
C LEU A 247 39.77 -25.94 8.97
N GLU A 248 39.48 -26.56 10.14
CA GLU A 248 39.17 -25.84 11.39
C GLU A 248 40.27 -24.88 11.86
N LYS A 249 41.52 -25.17 11.49
CA LYS A 249 42.67 -24.32 11.83
C LYS A 249 42.81 -23.12 10.87
N ASN A 250 42.20 -23.20 9.69
CA ASN A 250 42.43 -22.25 8.60
C ASN A 250 41.20 -21.33 8.35
N VAL A 251 39.99 -21.74 8.82
CA VAL A 251 38.75 -20.98 8.61
C VAL A 251 38.25 -20.41 9.93
N ILE A 252 38.07 -19.10 9.98
CA ILE A 252 37.60 -18.38 11.17
C ILE A 252 36.26 -17.74 10.84
N PHE A 253 35.23 -18.02 11.67
CA PHE A 253 33.93 -17.34 11.62
C PHE A 253 33.86 -16.25 12.69
N HIS A 254 33.58 -15.01 12.26
CA HIS A 254 33.24 -13.92 13.17
C HIS A 254 31.74 -13.63 13.04
N ASP A 255 30.96 -14.17 13.97
CA ASP A 255 29.49 -14.10 13.98
C ASP A 255 29.00 -12.83 14.67
N LYS A 256 29.30 -11.68 14.09
CA LYS A 256 28.82 -10.38 14.59
C LYS A 256 28.71 -9.38 13.47
N PHE A 257 27.78 -8.43 13.63
CA PHE A 257 27.82 -7.17 12.90
C PHE A 257 28.98 -6.34 13.51
N VAL A 258 29.92 -5.91 12.68
CA VAL A 258 31.07 -5.14 13.16
C VAL A 258 30.91 -3.68 12.80
N GLU A 259 31.37 -2.82 13.73
CA GLU A 259 31.43 -1.38 13.51
C GLU A 259 32.34 -1.04 12.33
N LYS A 260 32.05 0.06 11.66
CA LYS A 260 32.72 0.48 10.43
C LYS A 260 34.25 0.53 10.54
N GLU A 261 34.80 1.07 11.64
CA GLU A 261 36.23 1.17 11.86
C GLU A 261 36.88 -0.21 12.00
N GLU A 262 36.26 -1.10 12.77
CA GLU A 262 36.68 -2.49 12.94
C GLU A 262 36.65 -3.24 11.60
N LEU A 263 35.57 -3.08 10.80
CA LEU A 263 35.44 -3.65 9.47
C LEU A 263 36.58 -3.17 8.55
N CYS A 264 36.87 -1.88 8.55
CA CYS A 264 37.96 -1.32 7.76
C CYS A 264 39.33 -1.94 8.14
N ASN A 265 39.58 -2.18 9.43
CA ASN A 265 40.80 -2.85 9.90
C ASN A 265 40.94 -4.29 9.39
N TYR A 266 39.83 -5.06 9.36
CA TYR A 266 39.84 -6.40 8.76
C TYR A 266 40.11 -6.36 7.25
N ILE A 267 39.45 -5.44 6.53
CA ILE A 267 39.68 -5.28 5.09
C ILE A 267 41.14 -4.88 4.82
N LEU A 268 41.67 -3.90 5.56
CA LEU A 268 43.05 -3.46 5.40
C LEU A 268 44.07 -4.56 5.74
N ALA A 269 43.77 -5.46 6.67
CA ALA A 269 44.61 -6.62 7.02
C ALA A 269 44.58 -7.71 5.95
N SER A 270 43.47 -7.86 5.19
CA SER A 270 43.36 -8.93 4.20
C SER A 270 44.32 -8.73 3.01
N ASP A 271 44.85 -9.82 2.48
CA ASP A 271 45.62 -9.86 1.23
C ASP A 271 44.70 -9.99 0.03
N ILE A 272 43.71 -10.87 0.15
CA ILE A 272 42.74 -11.21 -0.90
C ILE A 272 41.31 -11.07 -0.35
N TYR A 273 40.49 -10.39 -1.07
CA TYR A 273 39.04 -10.36 -0.83
C TYR A 273 38.33 -11.29 -1.83
N VAL A 274 37.42 -12.15 -1.32
CA VAL A 274 36.67 -13.07 -2.18
C VAL A 274 35.18 -12.78 -2.09
N SER A 275 34.54 -12.65 -3.26
CA SER A 275 33.09 -12.40 -3.39
C SER A 275 32.44 -13.46 -4.30
N PRO A 276 32.13 -14.66 -3.76
CA PRO A 276 31.70 -15.81 -4.54
C PRO A 276 30.16 -15.86 -4.75
N TYR A 277 29.52 -14.69 -4.85
CA TYR A 277 28.05 -14.57 -4.92
C TYR A 277 27.45 -15.37 -6.05
N LEU A 278 26.25 -15.96 -5.81
CA LEU A 278 25.57 -16.83 -6.76
C LEU A 278 24.57 -16.07 -7.66
N SER A 279 24.07 -14.91 -7.23
CA SER A 279 23.13 -14.11 -8.02
C SER A 279 23.86 -13.30 -9.09
N LYS A 280 23.57 -13.60 -10.36
CA LYS A 280 24.11 -12.85 -11.51
C LYS A 280 23.63 -11.40 -11.57
N GLU A 281 22.42 -11.14 -11.07
CA GLU A 281 21.69 -9.88 -11.28
C GLU A 281 22.02 -8.77 -10.29
N GLN A 282 23.04 -8.93 -9.46
CA GLN A 282 23.41 -7.92 -8.49
C GLN A 282 24.11 -6.74 -9.16
N ILE A 283 23.50 -5.53 -9.08
CA ILE A 283 23.96 -4.30 -9.73
C ILE A 283 24.77 -3.36 -8.80
N VAL A 284 24.81 -3.64 -7.50
CA VAL A 284 25.60 -2.90 -6.50
C VAL A 284 26.09 -3.86 -5.42
N SER A 285 27.32 -3.67 -4.96
CA SER A 285 27.89 -4.39 -3.82
C SER A 285 28.79 -3.47 -3.00
N GLY A 286 28.29 -3.01 -1.86
CA GLY A 286 29.09 -2.19 -0.91
C GLY A 286 30.35 -2.91 -0.45
N ALA A 287 30.26 -4.23 -0.20
CA ALA A 287 31.40 -5.03 0.22
C ALA A 287 32.52 -5.09 -0.85
N LEU A 288 32.16 -5.34 -2.11
CA LEU A 288 33.12 -5.32 -3.22
C LEU A 288 33.72 -3.91 -3.38
N THR A 289 32.88 -2.89 -3.28
CA THR A 289 33.32 -1.49 -3.40
C THR A 289 34.34 -1.12 -2.32
N TYR A 290 34.12 -1.52 -1.08
CA TYR A 290 35.09 -1.30 0.02
C TYR A 290 36.41 -2.01 -0.26
N ALA A 291 36.39 -3.25 -0.75
CA ALA A 291 37.59 -3.99 -1.11
C ALA A 291 38.41 -3.28 -2.23
N ILE A 292 37.71 -2.77 -3.25
CA ILE A 292 38.29 -1.95 -4.34
C ILE A 292 38.92 -0.67 -3.76
N GLY A 293 38.15 0.10 -2.99
CA GLY A 293 38.57 1.38 -2.43
C GLY A 293 39.78 1.27 -1.48
N MET A 294 39.94 0.15 -0.81
CA MET A 294 41.07 -0.15 0.08
C MET A 294 42.19 -0.93 -0.60
N GLY A 295 42.15 -1.09 -1.92
CA GLY A 295 43.24 -1.69 -2.71
C GLY A 295 43.50 -3.14 -2.36
N LYS A 296 42.45 -3.99 -2.40
CA LYS A 296 42.59 -5.44 -2.21
C LYS A 296 42.76 -6.16 -3.55
N ALA A 297 43.49 -7.29 -3.53
CA ALA A 297 43.42 -8.25 -4.62
C ALA A 297 42.03 -8.94 -4.50
N ILE A 298 41.32 -9.06 -5.61
CA ILE A 298 39.90 -9.47 -5.59
C ILE A 298 39.70 -10.67 -6.49
N VAL A 299 38.99 -11.70 -5.95
CA VAL A 299 38.47 -12.83 -6.72
C VAL A 299 36.95 -12.85 -6.57
N SER A 300 36.24 -12.83 -7.67
CA SER A 300 34.76 -12.74 -7.64
C SER A 300 34.11 -13.61 -8.70
N THR A 301 32.85 -13.98 -8.48
CA THR A 301 31.98 -14.51 -9.53
C THR A 301 31.50 -13.41 -10.48
N PRO A 302 31.03 -13.75 -11.72
CA PRO A 302 30.71 -12.79 -12.77
C PRO A 302 29.31 -12.15 -12.60
N TYR A 303 28.94 -11.71 -11.39
CA TYR A 303 27.74 -10.88 -11.28
C TYR A 303 27.97 -9.50 -11.89
N TRP A 304 26.91 -8.86 -12.36
CA TRP A 304 27.00 -7.66 -13.22
C TRP A 304 27.88 -6.57 -12.64
N TYR A 305 27.72 -6.25 -11.36
CA TYR A 305 28.57 -5.24 -10.72
C TYR A 305 30.04 -5.65 -10.66
N ALA A 306 30.33 -6.92 -10.37
CA ALA A 306 31.71 -7.41 -10.32
C ALA A 306 32.37 -7.37 -11.70
N GLN A 307 31.66 -7.74 -12.77
CA GLN A 307 32.19 -7.67 -14.15
C GLN A 307 32.59 -6.23 -14.52
N GLU A 308 31.78 -5.24 -14.15
CA GLU A 308 32.05 -3.83 -14.39
C GLU A 308 33.20 -3.32 -13.54
N MET A 309 33.16 -3.56 -12.22
CA MET A 309 34.12 -3.01 -11.27
C MET A 309 35.52 -3.64 -11.37
N LEU A 310 35.61 -4.91 -11.74
CA LEU A 310 36.86 -5.65 -11.82
C LEU A 310 37.47 -5.67 -13.24
N SER A 311 36.88 -4.97 -14.20
CA SER A 311 37.49 -4.78 -15.53
C SER A 311 38.91 -4.15 -15.41
N ASP A 312 39.68 -4.10 -16.49
CA ASP A 312 41.04 -3.52 -16.55
C ASP A 312 42.04 -4.15 -15.55
N LYS A 313 41.87 -5.44 -15.26
CA LYS A 313 42.74 -6.21 -14.34
C LYS A 313 42.70 -5.67 -12.90
N ARG A 314 41.53 -5.19 -12.44
CA ARG A 314 41.31 -4.80 -11.02
C ARG A 314 40.92 -5.95 -10.12
N GLY A 315 40.69 -7.14 -10.71
CA GLY A 315 40.34 -8.40 -10.02
C GLY A 315 40.33 -9.57 -11.00
N LEU A 316 40.13 -10.76 -10.46
CA LEU A 316 39.92 -12.00 -11.20
C LEU A 316 38.44 -12.42 -11.15
N ILE A 317 37.94 -12.86 -12.29
CA ILE A 317 36.57 -13.38 -12.39
C ILE A 317 36.62 -14.90 -12.53
N VAL A 318 35.80 -15.57 -11.72
CA VAL A 318 35.65 -17.03 -11.70
C VAL A 318 34.19 -17.38 -11.95
N ASP A 319 33.90 -18.30 -12.86
CA ASP A 319 32.53 -18.70 -13.16
C ASP A 319 31.79 -19.22 -11.93
N PHE A 320 30.45 -19.05 -11.93
CA PHE A 320 29.61 -19.55 -10.83
C PHE A 320 29.80 -21.04 -10.58
N GLY A 321 29.99 -21.43 -9.31
CA GLY A 321 30.20 -22.82 -8.90
C GLY A 321 31.52 -23.43 -9.32
N ASN A 322 32.47 -22.68 -9.89
CA ASN A 322 33.76 -23.19 -10.37
C ASN A 322 34.81 -23.21 -9.24
N THR A 323 34.77 -24.25 -8.37
CA THR A 323 35.73 -24.48 -7.29
C THR A 323 37.19 -24.49 -7.77
N ASN A 324 37.46 -25.13 -8.90
CA ASN A 324 38.82 -25.20 -9.45
C ASN A 324 39.31 -23.83 -9.94
N GLY A 325 38.39 -22.99 -10.43
CA GLY A 325 38.67 -21.60 -10.76
C GLY A 325 39.10 -20.77 -9.53
N PHE A 326 38.38 -20.90 -8.41
CA PHE A 326 38.76 -20.26 -7.15
C PHE A 326 40.14 -20.74 -6.66
N LYS A 327 40.36 -22.07 -6.65
CA LYS A 327 41.67 -22.61 -6.29
C LYS A 327 42.80 -22.02 -7.12
N LYS A 328 42.66 -22.04 -8.45
CA LYS A 328 43.68 -21.51 -9.36
C LYS A 328 43.93 -20.03 -9.14
N SER A 329 42.88 -19.24 -8.96
CA SER A 329 42.98 -17.79 -8.74
C SER A 329 43.65 -17.45 -7.41
N LEU A 330 43.33 -18.16 -6.33
CA LEU A 330 43.94 -17.99 -5.02
C LEU A 330 45.45 -18.34 -5.06
N LEU A 331 45.80 -19.51 -5.59
CA LEU A 331 47.19 -19.93 -5.76
C LEU A 331 47.97 -18.91 -6.62
N HIS A 332 47.41 -18.48 -7.75
CA HIS A 332 48.01 -17.53 -8.64
C HIS A 332 48.36 -16.21 -7.94
N LEU A 333 47.45 -15.63 -7.15
CA LEU A 333 47.68 -14.39 -6.42
C LEU A 333 48.72 -14.53 -5.31
N ILE A 334 48.76 -15.68 -4.63
CA ILE A 334 49.75 -15.97 -3.56
C ILE A 334 51.14 -16.20 -4.16
N GLU A 335 51.25 -16.88 -5.29
CA GLU A 335 52.49 -17.25 -5.94
C GLU A 335 53.09 -16.10 -6.77
N ASN A 336 52.29 -15.07 -7.12
CA ASN A 336 52.75 -13.94 -7.95
C ASN A 336 52.50 -12.58 -7.24
N PRO A 337 53.28 -12.28 -6.19
CA PRO A 337 53.07 -11.08 -5.35
C PRO A 337 53.18 -9.75 -6.12
N GLU A 338 54.00 -9.65 -7.15
CA GLU A 338 54.10 -8.44 -7.98
C GLU A 338 52.83 -8.19 -8.78
N GLU A 339 52.24 -9.24 -9.35
CA GLU A 339 50.96 -9.14 -10.09
C GLU A 339 49.80 -8.83 -9.14
N CYS A 340 49.81 -9.46 -7.96
CA CYS A 340 48.87 -9.14 -6.89
C CYS A 340 48.91 -7.68 -6.47
N ASP A 341 50.12 -7.12 -6.24
CA ASP A 341 50.32 -5.71 -5.86
C ASP A 341 49.93 -4.75 -6.99
N ASN A 342 50.23 -5.09 -8.25
CA ASN A 342 49.76 -4.31 -9.40
C ASN A 342 48.22 -4.29 -9.49
N MET A 343 47.56 -5.40 -9.27
CA MET A 343 46.09 -5.49 -9.22
C MET A 343 45.51 -4.64 -8.10
N ARG A 344 46.06 -4.76 -6.91
CA ARG A 344 45.69 -3.98 -5.71
C ARG A 344 45.82 -2.47 -5.97
N LYS A 345 46.92 -2.03 -6.61
CA LYS A 345 47.15 -0.63 -6.94
C LYS A 345 46.13 -0.12 -7.96
N LYS A 346 45.81 -0.88 -9.01
CA LYS A 346 44.79 -0.52 -9.99
C LYS A 346 43.40 -0.40 -9.34
N ALA A 347 43.01 -1.34 -8.46
CA ALA A 347 41.80 -1.26 -7.69
C ALA A 347 41.76 -0.01 -6.81
N TYR A 348 42.83 0.28 -6.08
CA TYR A 348 42.98 1.46 -5.24
C TYR A 348 42.83 2.76 -6.01
N ASP A 349 43.59 2.90 -7.14
CA ASP A 349 43.59 4.12 -7.97
C ASP A 349 42.20 4.38 -8.56
N PHE A 350 41.48 3.32 -8.99
CA PHE A 350 40.09 3.43 -9.43
C PHE A 350 39.19 3.85 -8.28
N GLY A 351 39.38 3.27 -7.08
CA GLY A 351 38.57 3.53 -5.89
C GLY A 351 38.69 4.98 -5.37
N ARG A 352 39.72 5.75 -5.78
CA ARG A 352 39.82 7.17 -5.40
C ARG A 352 38.65 8.02 -5.86
N LYS A 353 38.02 7.66 -6.98
CA LYS A 353 36.80 8.32 -7.47
C LYS A 353 35.60 8.10 -6.54
N MET A 354 35.65 7.03 -5.78
CA MET A 354 34.57 6.49 -4.96
C MET A 354 34.70 6.87 -3.48
N THR A 355 35.73 7.65 -3.08
CA THR A 355 35.81 8.10 -1.69
C THR A 355 34.59 8.91 -1.31
N TRP A 356 34.08 8.72 -0.06
CA TRP A 356 32.91 9.45 0.41
C TRP A 356 33.01 10.95 0.18
N LYS A 357 34.18 11.51 0.36
CA LYS A 357 34.43 12.92 0.03
C LYS A 357 34.09 13.29 -1.42
N ASN A 358 34.50 12.45 -2.38
CA ASN A 358 34.22 12.70 -3.79
C ASN A 358 32.73 12.39 -4.13
N VAL A 359 32.14 11.39 -3.49
CA VAL A 359 30.71 11.07 -3.61
C VAL A 359 29.87 12.24 -3.10
N GLY A 360 30.15 12.77 -1.91
CA GLY A 360 29.44 13.93 -1.35
C GLY A 360 29.48 15.15 -2.28
N LYS A 361 30.64 15.43 -2.91
CA LYS A 361 30.76 16.51 -3.91
C LYS A 361 29.86 16.29 -5.13
N GLN A 362 29.81 15.05 -5.62
CA GLN A 362 28.96 14.71 -6.76
C GLN A 362 27.46 14.85 -6.40
N TYR A 363 27.04 14.37 -5.22
CA TYR A 363 25.67 14.57 -4.75
C TYR A 363 25.31 16.05 -4.62
N ASN A 364 26.17 16.87 -4.03
CA ASN A 364 25.94 18.32 -3.93
C ASN A 364 25.82 19.00 -5.30
N THR A 365 26.60 18.54 -6.29
CA THR A 365 26.46 19.03 -7.66
C THR A 365 25.10 18.69 -8.26
N VAL A 366 24.60 17.47 -8.02
CA VAL A 366 23.27 17.02 -8.47
C VAL A 366 22.17 17.81 -7.76
N PHE A 367 22.28 18.00 -6.44
CA PHE A 367 21.33 18.80 -5.64
C PHE A 367 21.24 20.23 -6.15
N THR A 368 22.36 20.89 -6.38
CA THR A 368 22.39 22.26 -6.88
C THR A 368 21.76 22.38 -8.27
N LYS A 369 22.01 21.41 -9.16
CA LYS A 369 21.38 21.38 -10.49
C LYS A 369 19.87 21.19 -10.39
N ALA A 370 19.42 20.26 -9.54
CA ALA A 370 18.01 19.97 -9.36
C ALA A 370 17.26 21.19 -8.79
N LEU A 371 17.79 21.84 -7.75
CA LEU A 371 17.22 23.07 -7.18
C LEU A 371 17.08 24.17 -8.22
N LYS A 372 18.10 24.40 -9.03
CA LYS A 372 18.08 25.42 -10.09
C LYS A 372 17.00 25.14 -11.13
N ASN A 373 16.83 23.89 -11.53
CA ASN A 373 15.84 23.49 -12.52
C ASN A 373 14.41 23.53 -11.95
N TYR A 374 14.22 23.10 -10.70
CA TYR A 374 12.93 23.07 -10.03
C TYR A 374 12.28 24.45 -9.92
N ASN A 375 13.06 25.47 -9.55
CA ASN A 375 12.58 26.84 -9.46
C ASN A 375 12.09 27.43 -10.80
N THR A 376 12.48 26.82 -11.93
CA THR A 376 12.06 27.22 -13.27
C THR A 376 10.71 26.57 -13.69
N TYR A 377 10.29 25.48 -13.01
CA TYR A 377 9.14 24.64 -13.38
C TYR A 377 7.92 24.75 -12.45
N LEU A 378 7.89 25.66 -11.49
CA LEU A 378 6.79 25.83 -10.49
C LEU A 378 5.39 26.07 -11.07
N GLY A 379 5.20 25.99 -12.39
CA GLY A 379 3.91 26.20 -13.09
C GLY A 379 3.21 24.99 -13.70
N THR A 380 3.81 23.80 -13.78
CA THR A 380 3.30 22.70 -14.61
C THR A 380 3.49 21.26 -14.06
N SER A 381 3.58 21.04 -12.77
CA SER A 381 3.68 19.66 -12.28
C SER A 381 2.31 18.98 -12.29
N ASN A 382 2.07 18.08 -13.25
CA ASN A 382 1.01 17.07 -13.17
C ASN A 382 1.34 16.13 -11.99
N LYS A 383 0.86 16.48 -10.81
CA LYS A 383 0.97 15.61 -9.63
C LYS A 383 -0.02 14.45 -9.80
N PHE A 384 0.50 13.27 -10.09
CA PHE A 384 -0.33 12.07 -10.06
C PHE A 384 -0.58 11.68 -8.60
N SER A 385 -1.85 11.52 -8.22
CA SER A 385 -2.19 10.96 -6.92
C SER A 385 -1.71 9.51 -6.82
N PHE A 386 -1.19 9.16 -5.67
CA PHE A 386 -0.86 7.77 -5.36
C PHE A 386 -2.15 6.98 -5.08
N LEU A 387 -2.26 5.83 -5.72
CA LEU A 387 -3.33 4.86 -5.45
C LEU A 387 -2.72 3.63 -4.79
N PRO A 388 -3.05 3.36 -3.51
CA PRO A 388 -2.57 2.16 -2.83
C PRO A 388 -2.98 0.89 -3.55
N SER A 389 -2.10 -0.10 -3.61
CA SER A 389 -2.42 -1.43 -4.16
C SER A 389 -3.44 -2.18 -3.30
N GLN A 390 -3.51 -1.86 -2.01
CA GLN A 390 -4.46 -2.41 -1.05
C GLN A 390 -5.52 -1.37 -0.69
N LEU A 391 -6.74 -1.86 -0.45
CA LEU A 391 -7.79 -0.99 0.09
C LEU A 391 -7.44 -0.58 1.53
N PRO A 392 -7.87 0.62 1.97
CA PRO A 392 -7.71 1.05 3.34
C PRO A 392 -8.36 0.07 4.34
N GLU A 393 -7.83 0.02 5.55
CA GLU A 393 -8.52 -0.65 6.64
C GLU A 393 -9.79 0.11 7.04
N VAL A 394 -10.80 -0.63 7.48
CA VAL A 394 -12.04 -0.02 8.00
C VAL A 394 -11.76 0.61 9.36
N LYS A 395 -11.81 1.92 9.45
CA LYS A 395 -11.67 2.71 10.69
C LYS A 395 -13.01 3.29 11.10
N LEU A 396 -13.42 3.07 12.35
CA LEU A 396 -14.66 3.64 12.92
C LEU A 396 -14.38 4.86 13.80
N ASP A 397 -13.13 5.27 13.96
CA ASP A 397 -12.74 6.31 14.91
C ASP A 397 -13.40 7.64 14.60
N TYR A 398 -13.48 8.02 13.34
CA TYR A 398 -14.13 9.25 12.94
C TYR A 398 -15.66 9.18 13.06
N LEU A 399 -16.26 8.03 12.75
CA LEU A 399 -17.69 7.80 12.99
C LEU A 399 -18.03 7.92 14.50
N LYS A 400 -17.16 7.41 15.37
CA LYS A 400 -17.28 7.58 16.84
C LYS A 400 -17.16 9.05 17.25
N LEU A 401 -16.22 9.79 16.64
CA LEU A 401 -16.04 11.22 16.92
C LEU A 401 -17.31 12.03 16.60
N LEU A 402 -17.99 11.67 15.52
CA LEU A 402 -19.24 12.33 15.10
C LEU A 402 -20.46 11.89 15.91
N THR A 403 -20.38 10.78 16.65
CA THR A 403 -21.53 10.18 17.36
C THR A 403 -21.45 10.48 18.85
N ASP A 404 -22.55 10.98 19.41
CA ASP A 404 -22.71 11.14 20.86
C ASP A 404 -23.77 10.19 21.42
N ASP A 405 -24.42 10.52 22.54
CA ASP A 405 -25.45 9.69 23.17
C ASP A 405 -26.84 9.79 22.50
N VAL A 406 -27.00 10.67 21.51
CA VAL A 406 -28.24 10.89 20.78
C VAL A 406 -28.19 10.26 19.39
N GLY A 407 -27.15 10.58 18.61
CA GLY A 407 -27.05 10.18 17.23
C GLY A 407 -25.74 10.64 16.58
N ILE A 408 -25.71 10.68 15.27
CA ILE A 408 -24.55 11.17 14.49
C ILE A 408 -24.76 12.64 14.11
N MET A 409 -23.78 13.49 14.43
CA MET A 409 -23.77 14.92 14.05
C MET A 409 -23.49 15.04 12.56
N GLN A 410 -24.33 15.86 11.85
CA GLN A 410 -24.32 15.94 10.39
C GLN A 410 -23.03 16.51 9.82
N HIS A 411 -22.51 17.61 10.41
CA HIS A 411 -21.43 18.42 9.83
C HIS A 411 -20.31 18.68 10.82
N THR A 412 -19.18 19.08 10.28
CA THR A 412 -18.01 19.53 11.04
C THR A 412 -17.55 20.91 10.57
N ASN A 413 -16.74 21.56 11.36
CA ASN A 413 -15.91 22.68 10.94
C ASN A 413 -14.46 22.18 10.88
N LEU A 414 -13.93 21.92 9.70
CA LEU A 414 -12.56 21.42 9.49
C LEU A 414 -12.25 20.18 10.38
N GLY A 415 -13.17 19.21 10.42
CA GLY A 415 -13.00 17.97 11.18
C GLY A 415 -13.48 18.01 12.64
N VAL A 416 -13.85 19.19 13.16
CA VAL A 416 -14.43 19.33 14.51
C VAL A 416 -15.96 19.30 14.44
N PRO A 417 -16.67 18.40 15.17
CA PRO A 417 -18.12 18.28 15.11
C PRO A 417 -18.84 19.59 15.38
N ALA A 418 -19.66 20.04 14.43
CA ALA A 418 -20.38 21.31 14.47
C ALA A 418 -21.78 21.13 15.04
N ARG A 419 -21.90 21.14 16.36
CA ARG A 419 -23.10 20.78 17.11
C ARG A 419 -24.37 21.58 16.73
N HIS A 420 -24.22 22.79 16.21
CA HIS A 420 -25.37 23.61 15.84
C HIS A 420 -26.20 23.06 14.66
N TYR A 421 -25.61 22.16 13.84
CA TYR A 421 -26.36 21.48 12.79
C TYR A 421 -27.20 20.30 13.30
N GLY A 422 -26.89 19.76 14.48
CA GLY A 422 -27.65 18.64 15.07
C GLY A 422 -27.48 17.33 14.32
N TYR A 423 -28.55 16.55 14.26
CA TYR A 423 -28.58 15.17 13.78
C TYR A 423 -29.56 14.99 12.64
N SER A 424 -29.35 13.97 11.78
CA SER A 424 -30.31 13.59 10.75
C SER A 424 -30.63 12.10 10.71
N THR A 425 -31.89 11.79 10.46
CA THR A 425 -32.37 10.40 10.20
C THR A 425 -31.70 9.83 8.97
N ASP A 426 -31.44 10.64 7.97
CA ASP A 426 -30.77 10.25 6.74
C ASP A 426 -29.40 9.62 6.99
N ASP A 427 -28.58 10.26 7.85
CA ASP A 427 -27.26 9.78 8.20
C ASP A 427 -27.32 8.54 9.11
N VAL A 428 -28.25 8.53 10.05
CA VAL A 428 -28.47 7.38 10.93
C VAL A 428 -28.87 6.14 10.14
N GLY A 429 -29.78 6.28 9.16
CA GLY A 429 -30.19 5.18 8.28
C GLY A 429 -29.02 4.58 7.50
N ARG A 430 -28.20 5.44 6.89
CA ARG A 430 -26.98 5.01 6.18
C ARG A 430 -25.92 4.40 7.12
N ALA A 431 -25.75 4.96 8.32
CA ALA A 431 -24.80 4.44 9.29
C ALA A 431 -25.13 3.01 9.74
N LEU A 432 -26.40 2.67 9.89
CA LEU A 432 -26.85 1.30 10.15
C LEU A 432 -26.46 0.35 9.01
N VAL A 433 -26.57 0.78 7.75
CA VAL A 433 -26.09 -0.01 6.60
C VAL A 433 -24.58 -0.24 6.71
N ALA A 434 -23.80 0.81 6.94
CA ALA A 434 -22.35 0.70 7.08
C ALA A 434 -21.94 -0.27 8.19
N LEU A 435 -22.56 -0.17 9.38
CA LEU A 435 -22.25 -1.04 10.52
C LEU A 435 -22.62 -2.50 10.26
N THR A 436 -23.77 -2.76 9.66
CA THR A 436 -24.23 -4.15 9.42
C THR A 436 -23.42 -4.86 8.35
N GLN A 437 -22.75 -4.11 7.46
CA GLN A 437 -21.85 -4.63 6.43
C GLN A 437 -20.44 -4.96 6.93
N LEU A 438 -20.07 -4.59 8.16
CA LEU A 438 -18.80 -4.93 8.78
C LEU A 438 -18.60 -6.45 8.87
N THR A 439 -17.33 -6.88 8.95
CA THR A 439 -16.99 -8.29 9.19
C THR A 439 -17.39 -8.73 10.60
N ASP A 440 -17.59 -10.03 10.81
CA ASP A 440 -17.98 -10.55 12.14
C ASP A 440 -16.95 -10.26 13.23
N ASN A 441 -15.66 -10.17 12.87
CA ASN A 441 -14.62 -9.78 13.81
C ASN A 441 -14.72 -8.31 14.23
N GLN A 442 -15.06 -7.41 13.31
CA GLN A 442 -15.29 -5.99 13.59
C GLN A 442 -16.55 -5.77 14.45
N LYS A 443 -17.60 -6.60 14.25
CA LYS A 443 -18.83 -6.56 15.05
C LYS A 443 -18.66 -7.04 16.49
N LYS A 444 -17.55 -7.70 16.83
CA LYS A 444 -17.23 -8.10 18.21
C LYS A 444 -16.76 -6.94 19.08
N ALA A 445 -16.36 -5.82 18.49
CA ALA A 445 -15.89 -4.66 19.24
C ALA A 445 -17.05 -4.01 20.03
N GLU A 446 -16.75 -3.49 21.21
CA GLU A 446 -17.73 -2.80 22.07
C GLU A 446 -18.32 -1.57 21.37
N GLU A 447 -17.52 -0.89 20.58
CA GLU A 447 -17.91 0.29 19.82
C GLU A 447 -19.04 0.00 18.81
N PHE A 448 -19.01 -1.17 18.19
CA PHE A 448 -20.07 -1.58 17.27
C PHE A 448 -21.44 -1.57 17.94
N TRP A 449 -21.52 -2.18 19.13
CA TRP A 449 -22.78 -2.26 19.88
C TRP A 449 -23.24 -0.88 20.34
N LYS A 450 -22.32 -0.03 20.80
CA LYS A 450 -22.65 1.33 21.24
C LYS A 450 -23.22 2.16 20.10
N LEU A 451 -22.56 2.17 18.95
CA LEU A 451 -23.04 2.89 17.75
C LEU A 451 -24.38 2.36 17.27
N LEU A 452 -24.51 1.03 17.13
CA LEU A 452 -25.73 0.40 16.64
C LEU A 452 -26.93 0.69 17.55
N THR A 453 -26.77 0.59 18.87
CA THR A 453 -27.87 0.88 19.80
C THR A 453 -28.25 2.33 19.83
N THR A 454 -27.28 3.26 19.74
CA THR A 454 -27.54 4.70 19.60
C THR A 454 -28.37 4.99 18.36
N TYR A 455 -27.99 4.44 17.21
CA TYR A 455 -28.69 4.67 15.96
C TYR A 455 -30.10 4.03 15.92
N MET A 456 -30.26 2.84 16.49
CA MET A 456 -31.58 2.22 16.60
C MET A 456 -32.50 2.99 17.54
N SER A 457 -31.98 3.51 18.66
CA SER A 457 -32.73 4.36 19.59
C SER A 457 -33.13 5.69 18.96
N PHE A 458 -32.24 6.27 18.13
CA PHE A 458 -32.58 7.48 17.37
C PHE A 458 -33.74 7.24 16.39
N LEU A 459 -33.71 6.16 15.60
CA LEU A 459 -34.77 5.86 14.64
C LEU A 459 -36.12 5.56 15.34
N GLU A 460 -36.05 4.86 16.46
CA GLU A 460 -37.28 4.60 17.25
C GLU A 460 -37.90 5.90 17.75
N HIS A 461 -37.08 6.84 18.22
CA HIS A 461 -37.53 8.15 18.69
C HIS A 461 -37.98 9.07 17.54
N ALA A 462 -37.33 8.98 16.37
CA ALA A 462 -37.62 9.82 15.21
C ALA A 462 -38.89 9.37 14.45
N GLN A 463 -39.45 8.18 14.74
CA GLN A 463 -40.62 7.71 14.03
C GLN A 463 -41.88 8.43 14.52
N THR A 464 -42.66 9.01 13.59
CA THR A 464 -43.93 9.68 13.86
C THR A 464 -45.06 8.69 14.13
N ASP A 465 -46.20 9.17 14.65
CA ASP A 465 -47.39 8.31 14.87
C ASP A 465 -47.96 7.74 13.57
N THR A 466 -47.74 8.37 12.42
CA THR A 466 -48.13 7.86 11.11
C THR A 466 -47.19 6.80 10.55
N GLY A 467 -46.06 6.55 11.19
CA GLY A 467 -45.04 5.61 10.74
C GLY A 467 -43.94 6.22 9.86
N HIS A 468 -44.07 7.51 9.46
CA HIS A 468 -42.98 8.24 8.83
C HIS A 468 -41.88 8.58 9.83
N PHE A 469 -40.84 9.29 9.41
CA PHE A 469 -39.75 9.71 10.28
C PHE A 469 -39.56 11.22 10.19
N HIS A 470 -39.26 11.86 11.31
CA HIS A 470 -38.64 13.19 11.32
C HIS A 470 -37.22 13.10 10.70
N ASN A 471 -36.78 14.14 10.01
CA ASN A 471 -35.43 14.12 9.47
C ASN A 471 -34.41 14.79 10.41
N PHE A 472 -34.67 16.00 10.84
CA PHE A 472 -33.71 16.84 11.52
C PHE A 472 -34.03 17.00 13.00
N MET A 473 -33.03 16.74 13.84
CA MET A 473 -33.07 17.02 15.27
C MET A 473 -32.01 18.04 15.64
N SER A 474 -32.38 19.09 16.39
CA SER A 474 -31.45 20.07 16.92
C SER A 474 -30.54 19.46 18.00
N TYR A 475 -29.43 20.10 18.33
CA TYR A 475 -28.58 19.73 19.45
C TYR A 475 -29.29 19.81 20.82
N LYS A 476 -30.40 20.54 20.90
CA LYS A 476 -31.30 20.57 22.05
C LYS A 476 -32.25 19.39 22.14
N ARG A 477 -32.15 18.43 21.22
CA ARG A 477 -32.98 17.21 21.15
C ARG A 477 -34.44 17.50 20.78
N GLU A 478 -34.68 18.52 19.97
CA GLU A 478 -36.00 18.91 19.44
C GLU A 478 -36.04 18.62 17.95
N PHE A 479 -37.06 17.94 17.45
CA PHE A 479 -37.24 17.79 16.00
C PHE A 479 -37.60 19.14 15.36
N LEU A 480 -37.00 19.41 14.20
CA LEU A 480 -37.11 20.69 13.49
C LEU A 480 -38.14 20.65 12.36
N ASP A 481 -38.64 19.47 12.05
CA ASP A 481 -39.63 19.19 11.02
C ASP A 481 -40.81 18.39 11.60
N GLU A 482 -42.00 18.59 11.09
CA GLU A 482 -43.18 17.80 11.47
C GLU A 482 -43.11 16.40 10.85
N LYS A 483 -42.52 16.31 9.65
CA LYS A 483 -42.34 15.09 8.85
C LYS A 483 -41.16 15.30 7.90
N GLY A 484 -40.26 14.32 7.84
CA GLY A 484 -39.16 14.33 6.89
C GLY A 484 -39.62 14.10 5.45
N SER A 485 -38.70 14.14 4.51
CA SER A 485 -38.94 13.82 3.10
C SER A 485 -39.19 12.32 2.89
N GLU A 486 -39.76 11.94 1.72
CA GLU A 486 -39.86 10.52 1.35
C GLU A 486 -38.46 9.86 1.27
N ASP A 487 -37.39 10.59 0.92
CA ASP A 487 -36.00 10.09 0.96
C ASP A 487 -35.59 9.71 2.38
N THR A 488 -35.98 10.48 3.39
CA THR A 488 -35.76 10.19 4.80
C THR A 488 -36.40 8.84 5.20
N LEU A 489 -37.66 8.64 4.80
CA LEU A 489 -38.30 7.35 4.99
C LEU A 489 -37.53 6.23 4.30
N GLY A 490 -37.21 6.40 3.02
CA GLY A 490 -36.47 5.40 2.25
C GLY A 490 -35.11 5.01 2.88
N ARG A 491 -34.34 6.00 3.34
CA ARG A 491 -33.04 5.75 4.00
C ARG A 491 -33.19 5.08 5.37
N ALA A 492 -34.22 5.43 6.14
CA ALA A 492 -34.55 4.73 7.39
C ALA A 492 -34.87 3.25 7.12
N ILE A 493 -35.72 2.98 6.13
CA ILE A 493 -36.10 1.61 5.73
C ILE A 493 -34.89 0.84 5.22
N TYR A 494 -33.97 1.50 4.48
CA TYR A 494 -32.73 0.90 4.00
C TYR A 494 -31.87 0.41 5.19
N GLY A 495 -31.66 1.25 6.20
CA GLY A 495 -30.91 0.88 7.42
C GLY A 495 -31.60 -0.24 8.21
N LEU A 496 -32.89 -0.11 8.47
CA LEU A 496 -33.70 -1.09 9.23
C LEU A 496 -33.74 -2.45 8.54
N GLY A 497 -33.87 -2.50 7.20
CA GLY A 497 -33.81 -3.73 6.42
C GLY A 497 -32.50 -4.49 6.59
N HIS A 498 -31.39 -3.77 6.59
CA HIS A 498 -30.07 -4.33 6.89
C HIS A 498 -29.94 -4.84 8.35
N VAL A 499 -30.55 -4.17 9.33
CA VAL A 499 -30.59 -4.64 10.71
C VAL A 499 -31.36 -5.95 10.82
N ILE A 500 -32.53 -6.07 10.18
CA ILE A 500 -33.36 -7.31 10.17
C ILE A 500 -32.57 -8.47 9.56
N SER A 501 -31.89 -8.24 8.46
CA SER A 501 -31.15 -9.26 7.70
C SER A 501 -29.83 -9.69 8.36
N CYS A 502 -29.35 -8.98 9.39
CA CYS A 502 -28.06 -9.25 10.04
C CYS A 502 -28.19 -10.36 11.11
N PRO A 503 -27.73 -11.60 10.86
CA PRO A 503 -27.90 -12.72 11.79
C PRO A 503 -27.08 -12.56 13.07
N TYR A 504 -26.08 -11.68 13.08
CA TYR A 504 -25.25 -11.38 14.23
C TYR A 504 -26.00 -10.64 15.34
N LEU A 505 -27.11 -9.95 14.99
CA LEU A 505 -27.90 -9.15 15.91
C LEU A 505 -28.94 -10.01 16.66
N SER A 506 -29.25 -9.59 17.91
CA SER A 506 -30.24 -10.28 18.72
C SER A 506 -31.63 -10.25 18.07
N LYS A 507 -32.42 -11.30 18.35
CA LYS A 507 -33.81 -11.38 17.90
C LYS A 507 -34.63 -10.15 18.33
N ASN A 508 -34.43 -9.63 19.54
CA ASN A 508 -35.15 -8.45 20.04
C ASN A 508 -34.85 -7.19 19.18
N MET A 509 -33.61 -6.95 18.82
CA MET A 509 -33.23 -5.79 18.00
C MET A 509 -33.79 -5.90 16.58
N ARG A 510 -33.72 -7.10 15.97
CA ARG A 510 -34.31 -7.38 14.66
C ARG A 510 -35.82 -7.24 14.69
N THR A 511 -36.49 -7.65 15.77
CA THR A 511 -37.95 -7.46 16.00
C THR A 511 -38.31 -5.97 16.10
N LEU A 512 -37.50 -5.16 16.81
CA LEU A 512 -37.72 -3.71 16.88
C LEU A 512 -37.65 -3.09 15.49
N ALA A 513 -36.58 -3.40 14.72
CA ALA A 513 -36.45 -2.91 13.35
C ALA A 513 -37.64 -3.31 12.45
N HIS A 514 -38.09 -4.57 12.54
CA HIS A 514 -39.30 -5.04 11.81
C HIS A 514 -40.57 -4.29 12.23
N THR A 515 -40.70 -3.99 13.53
CA THR A 515 -41.82 -3.20 14.05
C THR A 515 -41.85 -1.78 13.46
N LEU A 516 -40.68 -1.12 13.42
CA LEU A 516 -40.55 0.23 12.83
C LEU A 516 -40.92 0.22 11.33
N ILE A 517 -40.44 -0.77 10.57
CA ILE A 517 -40.81 -0.91 9.15
C ILE A 517 -42.31 -1.19 9.01
N SER A 518 -42.89 -2.03 9.88
CA SER A 518 -44.32 -2.35 9.84
C SER A 518 -45.23 -1.14 10.05
N ARG A 519 -44.84 -0.23 10.98
CA ARG A 519 -45.53 1.04 11.16
C ARG A 519 -45.52 1.92 9.92
N ALA A 520 -44.44 1.88 9.18
CA ALA A 520 -44.20 2.69 7.97
C ALA A 520 -44.92 2.18 6.70
N ARG A 521 -45.68 1.09 6.81
CA ARG A 521 -46.30 0.42 5.65
C ARG A 521 -47.03 1.39 4.72
N PHE A 522 -47.98 2.15 5.27
CA PHE A 522 -48.80 3.09 4.48
C PHE A 522 -47.97 4.13 3.77
N GLU A 523 -46.95 4.68 4.45
CA GLU A 523 -46.04 5.68 3.89
C GLU A 523 -45.15 5.09 2.79
N MET A 524 -44.70 3.84 2.93
CA MET A 524 -43.93 3.13 1.88
C MET A 524 -44.79 2.87 0.63
N GLU A 525 -46.02 2.37 0.80
CA GLU A 525 -46.94 2.09 -0.31
C GLU A 525 -47.27 3.34 -1.14
N ASN A 526 -47.21 4.53 -0.54
CA ASN A 526 -47.58 5.80 -1.15
C ASN A 526 -46.39 6.69 -1.55
N GLN A 527 -45.16 6.15 -1.60
CA GLN A 527 -44.00 6.91 -2.08
C GLN A 527 -44.14 7.28 -3.57
N ASN A 528 -43.78 8.53 -3.90
CA ASN A 528 -43.86 9.09 -5.25
C ASN A 528 -42.46 9.30 -5.87
N TYR A 529 -41.47 9.69 -5.06
CA TYR A 529 -40.15 10.06 -5.55
C TYR A 529 -39.30 8.82 -5.86
N PRO A 530 -38.63 8.78 -7.04
CA PRO A 530 -37.94 7.58 -7.51
C PRO A 530 -36.79 7.16 -6.58
N ARG A 531 -36.04 8.10 -5.97
CA ARG A 531 -34.95 7.81 -5.04
C ARG A 531 -35.44 7.21 -3.75
N ALA A 532 -36.52 7.76 -3.20
CA ALA A 532 -37.19 7.19 -2.02
C ALA A 532 -37.61 5.74 -2.24
N LYS A 533 -38.26 5.44 -3.40
CA LYS A 533 -38.60 4.06 -3.80
C LYS A 533 -37.37 3.18 -3.88
N ALA A 534 -36.27 3.65 -4.48
CA ALA A 534 -35.01 2.90 -4.62
C ALA A 534 -34.38 2.55 -3.27
N TYR A 535 -34.33 3.49 -2.32
CA TYR A 535 -33.84 3.21 -0.96
C TYR A 535 -34.71 2.19 -0.23
N THR A 536 -36.03 2.37 -0.30
CA THR A 536 -36.98 1.41 0.27
C THR A 536 -36.80 0.03 -0.33
N MET A 537 -36.68 -0.09 -1.65
CA MET A 537 -36.36 -1.35 -2.33
C MET A 537 -35.05 -1.98 -1.85
N CYS A 538 -33.98 -1.21 -1.68
CA CYS A 538 -32.71 -1.74 -1.16
C CYS A 538 -32.88 -2.35 0.25
N GLY A 539 -33.65 -1.71 1.13
CA GLY A 539 -33.94 -2.23 2.48
C GLY A 539 -34.82 -3.49 2.45
N LEU A 540 -35.90 -3.46 1.68
CA LEU A 540 -36.80 -4.61 1.53
C LEU A 540 -36.11 -5.81 0.87
N TYR A 541 -35.23 -5.59 -0.10
CA TYR A 541 -34.45 -6.65 -0.72
C TYR A 541 -33.62 -7.42 0.32
N GLU A 542 -32.94 -6.71 1.24
CA GLU A 542 -32.15 -7.36 2.29
C GLU A 542 -33.01 -8.30 3.15
N MET A 543 -34.22 -7.89 3.54
CA MET A 543 -35.14 -8.72 4.28
C MET A 543 -35.62 -9.92 3.45
N LEU A 544 -36.06 -9.68 2.22
CA LEU A 544 -36.65 -10.70 1.34
C LEU A 544 -35.67 -11.80 0.96
N ARG A 545 -34.40 -11.44 0.66
CA ARG A 545 -33.36 -12.39 0.27
C ARG A 545 -32.91 -13.31 1.40
N THR A 546 -33.05 -12.90 2.67
CA THR A 546 -32.66 -13.71 3.82
C THR A 546 -33.73 -14.68 4.24
N GLY A 547 -34.95 -14.57 3.67
CA GLY A 547 -36.04 -15.45 3.96
C GLY A 547 -36.55 -15.34 5.41
N VAL A 548 -36.27 -14.20 6.06
CA VAL A 548 -36.73 -13.95 7.44
C VAL A 548 -38.25 -13.97 7.46
N ASP A 549 -38.82 -14.92 8.22
CA ASP A 549 -40.27 -15.08 8.38
C ASP A 549 -40.75 -14.22 9.55
N VAL A 550 -41.95 -13.66 9.37
CA VAL A 550 -42.67 -12.86 10.40
C VAL A 550 -42.87 -13.66 11.67
N ASP A 551 -43.19 -14.95 11.54
CA ASP A 551 -43.39 -15.88 12.66
C ASP A 551 -42.17 -15.92 13.59
N GLU A 552 -40.96 -15.68 13.07
CA GLU A 552 -39.75 -15.56 13.87
C GLU A 552 -39.85 -14.44 14.92
N PHE A 553 -40.54 -13.35 14.60
CA PHE A 553 -40.62 -12.16 15.45
C PHE A 553 -41.91 -12.05 16.25
N GLU A 554 -42.97 -12.73 15.86
CA GLU A 554 -44.30 -12.61 16.50
C GLU A 554 -44.26 -12.92 18.00
N SER A 555 -43.51 -13.91 18.44
CA SER A 555 -43.40 -14.24 19.87
C SER A 555 -42.84 -13.10 20.71
N VAL A 556 -41.84 -12.37 20.16
CA VAL A 556 -41.21 -11.21 20.84
C VAL A 556 -42.17 -10.01 20.73
N PHE A 557 -42.75 -9.76 19.55
CA PHE A 557 -43.70 -8.68 19.34
C PHE A 557 -44.91 -8.81 20.30
N ASN A 558 -45.55 -9.96 20.35
CA ASN A 558 -46.75 -10.22 21.20
C ASN A 558 -46.41 -10.09 22.69
N SER A 559 -45.20 -10.43 23.13
CA SER A 559 -44.78 -10.24 24.52
C SER A 559 -44.66 -8.77 24.95
N ARG A 560 -44.67 -7.84 24.01
CA ARG A 560 -44.54 -6.38 24.24
C ARG A 560 -45.70 -5.57 23.63
N ARG A 561 -46.80 -6.22 23.25
CA ARG A 561 -47.92 -5.60 22.53
C ARG A 561 -48.52 -4.39 23.26
N ASP A 562 -48.53 -4.42 24.59
CA ASP A 562 -49.01 -3.30 25.42
C ASP A 562 -48.10 -2.05 25.37
N ALA A 563 -46.82 -2.26 25.05
CA ALA A 563 -45.83 -1.15 24.90
C ALA A 563 -45.81 -0.59 23.47
N VAL A 564 -46.29 -1.37 22.49
CA VAL A 564 -46.28 -1.00 21.05
C VAL A 564 -47.70 -0.65 20.59
N LYS A 565 -48.21 0.50 21.02
CA LYS A 565 -49.62 0.92 20.85
C LYS A 565 -50.11 1.20 19.44
N SER A 566 -49.25 1.16 18.41
CA SER A 566 -49.53 1.76 17.08
C SER A 566 -49.82 0.75 15.95
N ILE A 567 -49.61 -0.56 16.15
CA ILE A 567 -49.94 -1.59 15.14
C ILE A 567 -50.51 -2.84 15.76
N ASP A 568 -51.48 -3.47 15.07
CA ASP A 568 -52.12 -4.70 15.51
C ASP A 568 -51.32 -5.96 15.18
N SER A 569 -50.51 -5.92 14.12
CA SER A 569 -49.69 -7.04 13.66
C SER A 569 -48.47 -6.56 12.87
N LEU A 570 -47.41 -7.39 12.81
CA LEU A 570 -46.29 -7.19 11.91
C LEU A 570 -46.71 -7.39 10.45
N ILE A 571 -46.09 -6.70 9.51
CA ILE A 571 -46.35 -6.88 8.06
C ILE A 571 -45.83 -8.26 7.60
N SER A 572 -46.64 -8.96 6.80
CA SER A 572 -46.25 -10.25 6.21
C SER A 572 -45.19 -10.07 5.11
N LYS A 573 -44.46 -11.15 4.85
CA LYS A 573 -43.49 -11.20 3.74
C LYS A 573 -44.12 -10.85 2.39
N ASP A 574 -45.34 -11.37 2.11
CA ASP A 574 -46.03 -11.14 0.85
C ASP A 574 -46.39 -9.65 0.65
N ALA A 575 -46.72 -8.94 1.73
CA ALA A 575 -46.97 -7.51 1.66
C ALA A 575 -45.69 -6.71 1.37
N PHE A 576 -44.57 -7.06 1.96
CA PHE A 576 -43.27 -6.46 1.63
C PHE A 576 -42.84 -6.73 0.18
N GLU A 577 -43.06 -7.96 -0.29
CA GLU A 577 -42.80 -8.35 -1.68
C GLU A 577 -43.65 -7.54 -2.66
N SER A 578 -44.95 -7.34 -2.33
CA SER A 578 -45.85 -6.51 -3.15
C SER A 578 -45.34 -5.06 -3.24
N ILE A 579 -44.95 -4.43 -2.13
CA ILE A 579 -44.39 -3.06 -2.13
C ILE A 579 -43.14 -3.02 -3.00
N PHE A 580 -42.22 -3.97 -2.80
CA PHE A 580 -40.97 -4.08 -3.53
C PHE A 580 -41.18 -4.16 -5.06
N ILE A 581 -42.08 -5.05 -5.50
CA ILE A 581 -42.36 -5.25 -6.93
C ILE A 581 -43.08 -4.02 -7.52
N ASN A 582 -44.03 -3.42 -6.78
CA ASN A 582 -44.72 -2.22 -7.25
C ASN A 582 -43.77 -1.05 -7.46
N HIS A 583 -42.78 -0.85 -6.55
CA HIS A 583 -41.77 0.16 -6.72
C HIS A 583 -40.82 -0.13 -7.91
N ALA A 584 -40.42 -1.40 -8.10
CA ALA A 584 -39.62 -1.81 -9.24
C ALA A 584 -40.36 -1.53 -10.58
N ASN A 585 -41.62 -1.90 -10.68
CA ASN A 585 -42.45 -1.60 -11.85
C ASN A 585 -42.58 -0.09 -12.10
N SER A 586 -42.81 0.70 -11.04
CA SER A 586 -42.89 2.16 -11.15
C SER A 586 -41.60 2.79 -11.65
N LEU A 587 -40.42 2.27 -11.29
CA LEU A 587 -39.13 2.72 -11.83
C LEU A 587 -38.96 2.32 -13.30
N VAL A 588 -39.38 1.13 -13.70
CA VAL A 588 -39.41 0.72 -15.13
C VAL A 588 -40.33 1.63 -15.94
N ASP A 589 -41.55 1.89 -15.47
CA ASP A 589 -42.50 2.78 -16.15
C ASP A 589 -41.92 4.19 -16.31
N LEU A 590 -41.23 4.69 -15.28
CA LEU A 590 -40.56 5.99 -15.32
C LEU A 590 -39.41 6.02 -16.36
N TYR A 591 -38.63 4.95 -16.44
CA TYR A 591 -37.60 4.79 -17.46
C TYR A 591 -38.21 4.75 -18.87
N GLU A 592 -39.24 3.94 -19.11
CA GLU A 592 -39.91 3.84 -20.42
C GLU A 592 -40.54 5.17 -20.88
N ALA A 593 -40.97 6.00 -19.93
CA ALA A 593 -41.54 7.32 -20.24
C ALA A 593 -40.49 8.37 -20.62
N ASN A 594 -39.23 8.24 -20.16
CA ASN A 594 -38.23 9.29 -20.27
C ASN A 594 -36.98 8.91 -21.11
N HIS A 595 -36.70 7.60 -21.32
CA HIS A 595 -35.51 7.18 -22.04
C HIS A 595 -35.58 7.60 -23.53
N LYS A 596 -34.40 7.88 -24.10
CA LYS A 596 -34.21 8.22 -25.52
C LYS A 596 -32.97 7.50 -26.02
N GLU A 597 -32.72 7.51 -27.33
CA GLU A 597 -31.57 6.86 -27.96
C GLU A 597 -30.23 7.26 -27.33
N ASP A 598 -30.09 8.55 -26.98
CA ASP A 598 -28.91 9.17 -26.38
C ASP A 598 -29.06 9.50 -24.88
N TRP A 599 -30.19 9.09 -24.26
CA TRP A 599 -30.50 9.39 -22.85
C TRP A 599 -31.14 8.19 -22.15
N ASN A 600 -30.31 7.24 -21.73
CA ASN A 600 -30.76 6.02 -21.04
C ASN A 600 -31.00 6.25 -19.55
N TRP A 601 -31.91 7.18 -19.20
CA TRP A 601 -32.12 7.59 -17.81
C TRP A 601 -33.62 7.67 -17.45
N PHE A 602 -33.91 7.59 -16.16
CA PHE A 602 -35.25 7.60 -15.58
C PHE A 602 -35.96 8.96 -15.65
N GLU A 603 -35.20 10.05 -15.69
CA GLU A 603 -35.69 11.41 -15.54
C GLU A 603 -35.02 12.29 -16.64
N PRO A 604 -35.59 13.47 -16.96
CA PRO A 604 -34.96 14.40 -17.91
C PRO A 604 -33.71 15.07 -17.34
N ILE A 605 -33.31 14.70 -16.13
CA ILE A 605 -32.18 15.27 -15.39
C ILE A 605 -31.48 14.20 -14.54
N VAL A 606 -30.14 14.23 -14.47
CA VAL A 606 -29.34 13.45 -13.53
C VAL A 606 -28.99 14.36 -12.35
N THR A 607 -29.34 13.95 -11.13
CA THR A 607 -29.19 14.76 -9.92
C THR A 607 -28.28 14.09 -8.88
N TYR A 608 -28.82 13.62 -7.75
CA TYR A 608 -28.08 12.98 -6.66
C TYR A 608 -28.48 11.52 -6.48
N SER A 609 -27.64 10.75 -5.79
CA SER A 609 -27.91 9.32 -5.46
C SER A 609 -28.31 8.48 -6.67
N ASN A 610 -27.78 8.82 -7.81
CA ASN A 610 -28.22 8.32 -9.11
C ASN A 610 -28.08 6.80 -9.21
N ALA A 611 -26.95 6.26 -8.77
CA ALA A 611 -26.65 4.83 -8.87
C ALA A 611 -27.63 3.93 -8.09
N LYS A 612 -28.32 4.49 -7.07
CA LYS A 612 -29.34 3.73 -6.30
C LYS A 612 -30.54 3.33 -7.13
N LEU A 613 -30.93 4.13 -8.12
CA LEU A 613 -32.01 3.78 -9.04
C LEU A 613 -31.66 2.52 -9.85
N SER A 614 -30.48 2.49 -10.44
CA SER A 614 -29.99 1.33 -11.21
C SER A 614 -29.79 0.12 -10.31
N GLU A 615 -29.17 0.31 -9.13
CA GLU A 615 -28.92 -0.77 -8.15
C GLU A 615 -30.22 -1.44 -7.70
N SER A 616 -31.25 -0.68 -7.35
CA SER A 616 -32.53 -1.22 -6.87
C SER A 616 -33.20 -2.13 -7.88
N LEU A 617 -33.11 -1.83 -9.19
CA LEU A 617 -33.61 -2.69 -10.25
C LEU A 617 -32.75 -3.95 -10.45
N LEU A 618 -31.42 -3.85 -10.30
CA LEU A 618 -30.57 -5.02 -10.31
C LEU A 618 -30.89 -5.97 -9.14
N LEU A 619 -31.15 -5.43 -7.95
CA LEU A 619 -31.59 -6.20 -6.80
C LEU A 619 -32.96 -6.81 -7.03
N ALA A 620 -33.89 -6.10 -7.70
CA ALA A 620 -35.19 -6.63 -8.10
C ALA A 620 -35.05 -7.81 -9.06
N TYR A 621 -34.19 -7.73 -10.05
CA TYR A 621 -33.87 -8.88 -10.90
C TYR A 621 -33.26 -10.03 -10.08
N ASN A 622 -32.35 -9.73 -9.14
CA ASN A 622 -31.74 -10.80 -8.35
C ASN A 622 -32.76 -11.58 -7.52
N TYR A 623 -33.80 -10.93 -7.05
CA TYR A 623 -34.89 -11.55 -6.29
C TYR A 623 -35.89 -12.26 -7.20
N THR A 624 -36.48 -11.55 -8.16
CA THR A 624 -37.62 -12.02 -9.00
C THR A 624 -37.21 -12.85 -10.22
N LYS A 625 -35.98 -12.65 -10.71
CA LYS A 625 -35.46 -13.16 -12.01
C LYS A 625 -36.14 -12.56 -13.24
N ASP A 626 -36.94 -11.50 -13.11
CA ASP A 626 -37.52 -10.79 -14.26
C ASP A 626 -36.44 -10.02 -15.01
N ARG A 627 -36.26 -10.39 -16.28
CA ARG A 627 -35.21 -9.84 -17.16
C ARG A 627 -35.40 -8.35 -17.47
N THR A 628 -36.60 -7.81 -17.33
CA THR A 628 -36.90 -6.39 -17.56
C THR A 628 -36.11 -5.53 -16.58
N TYR A 629 -36.09 -5.88 -15.29
CA TYR A 629 -35.32 -5.17 -14.27
C TYR A 629 -33.81 -5.19 -14.53
N ARG A 630 -33.30 -6.35 -14.96
CA ARG A 630 -31.89 -6.44 -15.36
C ARG A 630 -31.55 -5.55 -16.53
N LYS A 631 -32.41 -5.57 -17.59
CA LYS A 631 -32.19 -4.76 -18.79
C LYS A 631 -32.13 -3.27 -18.45
N VAL A 632 -33.12 -2.76 -17.74
CA VAL A 632 -33.18 -1.34 -17.36
C VAL A 632 -32.08 -0.99 -16.36
N GLY A 633 -31.85 -1.82 -15.33
CA GLY A 633 -30.80 -1.57 -14.33
C GLY A 633 -29.39 -1.49 -14.92
N LEU A 634 -29.04 -2.40 -15.88
CA LEU A 634 -27.74 -2.33 -16.56
C LEU A 634 -27.66 -1.15 -17.54
N ALA A 635 -28.72 -0.90 -18.34
CA ALA A 635 -28.71 0.21 -19.29
C ALA A 635 -28.51 1.57 -18.62
N THR A 636 -29.14 1.79 -17.48
CA THR A 636 -29.03 3.04 -16.71
C THR A 636 -27.70 3.14 -15.96
N LEU A 637 -27.11 2.02 -15.50
CA LEU A 637 -25.80 1.99 -14.87
C LEU A 637 -24.67 2.22 -15.92
N ASP A 638 -24.81 1.60 -17.11
CA ASP A 638 -23.86 1.82 -18.20
C ASP A 638 -23.94 3.28 -18.72
N PHE A 639 -25.13 3.89 -18.74
CA PHE A 639 -25.30 5.33 -19.05
C PHE A 639 -24.57 6.21 -18.01
N LEU A 640 -24.70 5.96 -16.71
CA LEU A 640 -23.94 6.67 -15.69
C LEU A 640 -22.44 6.50 -15.88
N THR A 641 -21.98 5.32 -16.34
CA THR A 641 -20.59 5.09 -16.68
C THR A 641 -20.17 5.97 -17.85
N GLU A 642 -20.94 5.99 -18.93
CA GLU A 642 -20.64 6.77 -20.15
C GLU A 642 -20.46 8.26 -19.87
N ILE A 643 -21.36 8.86 -19.10
CA ILE A 643 -21.31 10.30 -18.82
C ILE A 643 -20.22 10.69 -17.80
N GLN A 644 -19.73 9.75 -16.96
CA GLN A 644 -18.83 10.04 -15.86
C GLN A 644 -17.41 9.48 -16.03
N TRP A 645 -17.22 8.36 -16.75
CA TRP A 645 -15.92 7.74 -16.93
C TRP A 645 -15.07 8.48 -17.98
N LYS A 646 -13.83 8.87 -17.62
CA LYS A 646 -12.90 9.61 -18.49
C LYS A 646 -11.71 8.77 -18.99
N GLY A 647 -11.83 7.43 -18.91
CA GLY A 647 -10.78 6.50 -19.34
C GLY A 647 -9.85 6.08 -18.22
N ASP A 648 -9.58 6.95 -17.27
CA ASP A 648 -8.69 6.70 -16.15
C ASP A 648 -9.25 7.10 -14.77
N PHE A 649 -10.27 7.96 -14.70
CA PHE A 649 -10.94 8.37 -13.47
C PHE A 649 -12.43 8.63 -13.68
N PHE A 650 -13.20 8.63 -12.58
CA PHE A 650 -14.58 9.07 -12.58
C PHE A 650 -14.69 10.57 -12.32
N ASP A 651 -15.36 11.26 -13.20
CA ASP A 651 -15.71 12.67 -13.13
C ASP A 651 -17.20 12.79 -12.80
N MET A 652 -17.52 12.82 -11.52
CA MET A 652 -18.92 12.79 -11.07
C MET A 652 -19.73 13.96 -11.61
N VAL A 653 -21.05 13.81 -11.68
CA VAL A 653 -21.94 14.93 -12.01
C VAL A 653 -21.92 15.92 -10.84
N GLY A 654 -21.57 17.18 -11.11
CA GLY A 654 -21.59 18.23 -10.11
C GLY A 654 -23.02 18.67 -9.75
N ASN A 655 -23.21 19.19 -8.54
CA ASN A 655 -24.52 19.69 -8.10
C ASN A 655 -24.78 21.16 -8.46
N ASP A 656 -23.79 21.86 -9.03
CA ASP A 656 -23.96 23.23 -9.52
C ASP A 656 -24.72 23.23 -10.87
N GLY A 657 -26.05 23.06 -10.79
CA GLY A 657 -26.96 23.08 -11.93
C GLY A 657 -27.48 21.72 -12.37
N TRP A 658 -26.96 20.57 -11.87
CA TRP A 658 -27.32 19.21 -12.29
C TRP A 658 -27.21 18.97 -13.82
N TYR A 659 -27.22 17.71 -14.25
CA TYR A 659 -27.07 17.39 -15.66
C TYR A 659 -28.43 17.13 -16.34
N SER A 660 -28.94 18.12 -17.06
CA SER A 660 -30.21 18.03 -17.80
C SER A 660 -29.99 17.44 -19.21
N TYR A 661 -31.01 16.74 -19.75
CA TYR A 661 -31.05 16.33 -21.14
C TYR A 661 -30.82 17.55 -22.06
N SER A 662 -29.93 17.43 -23.03
CA SER A 662 -29.48 18.53 -23.90
C SER A 662 -28.69 19.67 -23.24
N GLY A 663 -28.37 19.57 -21.96
CA GLY A 663 -27.53 20.50 -21.23
C GLY A 663 -26.05 20.07 -21.22
N GLU A 664 -25.19 20.92 -20.64
CA GLU A 664 -23.80 20.56 -20.35
C GLU A 664 -23.72 19.92 -18.96
N LYS A 665 -22.90 18.87 -18.86
CA LYS A 665 -22.67 18.22 -17.56
C LYS A 665 -21.87 19.15 -16.62
N PRO A 666 -22.42 19.52 -15.46
CA PRO A 666 -21.66 20.27 -14.45
C PRO A 666 -20.45 19.46 -13.96
N ILE A 667 -19.33 20.16 -13.80
CA ILE A 667 -18.06 19.54 -13.44
C ILE A 667 -17.82 19.61 -11.92
N PHE A 668 -18.31 20.62 -11.25
CA PHE A 668 -18.11 20.90 -9.82
C PHE A 668 -19.49 21.09 -9.14
N ASP A 669 -19.47 21.23 -8.04
CA ASP A 669 -19.39 20.68 -6.69
C ASP A 669 -19.67 19.17 -6.68
N GLN A 670 -18.66 18.34 -6.89
CA GLN A 670 -18.82 16.89 -6.86
C GLN A 670 -18.94 16.40 -5.41
N GLN A 671 -19.91 15.56 -5.16
CA GLN A 671 -20.17 14.99 -3.82
C GLN A 671 -19.69 13.52 -3.74
N PRO A 672 -18.97 13.14 -2.66
CA PRO A 672 -18.45 11.79 -2.45
C PRO A 672 -19.52 10.70 -2.41
N ILE A 673 -20.75 11.04 -2.04
CA ILE A 673 -21.91 10.14 -2.00
C ILE A 673 -22.14 9.46 -3.37
N GLU A 674 -21.92 10.19 -4.48
CA GLU A 674 -22.09 9.63 -5.84
C GLU A 674 -21.07 8.52 -6.09
N ALA A 675 -19.80 8.73 -5.71
CA ALA A 675 -18.76 7.71 -5.82
C ALA A 675 -19.05 6.48 -4.95
N GLY A 676 -19.54 6.71 -3.73
CA GLY A 676 -19.90 5.64 -2.80
C GLY A 676 -21.02 4.75 -3.33
N TYR A 677 -22.12 5.35 -3.80
CA TYR A 677 -23.25 4.60 -4.35
C TYR A 677 -22.94 3.95 -5.70
N LEU A 678 -22.16 4.61 -6.53
CA LEU A 678 -21.72 4.03 -7.80
C LEU A 678 -20.86 2.78 -7.56
N THR A 679 -19.96 2.81 -6.55
CA THR A 679 -19.19 1.63 -6.11
C THR A 679 -20.10 0.46 -5.73
N GLN A 680 -21.14 0.72 -4.91
CA GLN A 680 -22.09 -0.32 -4.48
C GLN A 680 -22.89 -0.88 -5.66
N ALA A 681 -23.38 -0.02 -6.56
CA ALA A 681 -24.12 -0.44 -7.74
C ALA A 681 -23.28 -1.33 -8.68
N TYR A 682 -22.01 -1.01 -8.87
CA TYR A 682 -21.12 -1.87 -9.65
C TYR A 682 -20.80 -3.19 -8.96
N VAL A 683 -20.67 -3.22 -7.63
CA VAL A 683 -20.54 -4.47 -6.89
C VAL A 683 -21.78 -5.34 -7.08
N SER A 684 -22.99 -4.77 -6.95
CA SER A 684 -24.26 -5.46 -7.19
C SER A 684 -24.37 -5.97 -8.63
N ALA A 685 -23.97 -5.18 -9.62
CA ALA A 685 -23.91 -5.60 -11.03
C ALA A 685 -22.95 -6.78 -11.23
N TYR A 686 -21.75 -6.73 -10.64
CA TYR A 686 -20.80 -7.85 -10.67
C TYR A 686 -21.37 -9.12 -10.03
N GLU A 687 -22.06 -9.02 -8.91
CA GLU A 687 -22.68 -10.17 -8.24
C GLU A 687 -23.74 -10.85 -9.09
N ILE A 688 -24.41 -10.09 -9.94
CA ILE A 688 -25.52 -10.54 -10.81
C ILE A 688 -25.02 -11.08 -12.14
N VAL A 689 -24.14 -10.33 -12.84
CA VAL A 689 -23.72 -10.71 -14.21
C VAL A 689 -22.38 -11.41 -14.28
N ARG A 690 -21.56 -11.34 -13.21
CA ARG A 690 -20.22 -11.95 -13.09
C ARG A 690 -19.20 -11.45 -14.13
N GLU A 691 -19.42 -10.28 -14.72
CA GLU A 691 -18.45 -9.66 -15.62
C GLU A 691 -17.43 -8.85 -14.83
N ARG A 692 -16.16 -9.15 -15.01
CA ARG A 692 -15.03 -8.51 -14.31
C ARG A 692 -15.00 -6.99 -14.46
N LYS A 693 -15.47 -6.45 -15.59
CA LYS A 693 -15.54 -5.01 -15.85
C LYS A 693 -16.22 -4.22 -14.72
N TYR A 694 -17.30 -4.78 -14.14
CA TYR A 694 -18.04 -4.10 -13.07
C TYR A 694 -17.27 -4.07 -11.75
N LEU A 695 -16.46 -5.09 -11.46
CA LEU A 695 -15.59 -5.07 -10.27
C LEU A 695 -14.44 -4.07 -10.45
N ASP A 696 -13.89 -3.95 -11.66
CA ASP A 696 -12.86 -2.97 -11.96
C ASP A 696 -13.43 -1.54 -11.90
N LEU A 697 -14.64 -1.30 -12.43
CA LEU A 697 -15.34 -0.02 -12.31
C LEU A 697 -15.70 0.31 -10.85
N ALA A 698 -16.11 -0.67 -10.04
CA ALA A 698 -16.33 -0.48 -8.61
C ALA A 698 -15.07 0.00 -7.90
N ARG A 699 -13.92 -0.61 -8.22
CA ARG A 699 -12.63 -0.18 -7.69
C ARG A 699 -12.28 1.24 -8.14
N TYR A 700 -12.44 1.57 -9.41
CA TYR A 700 -12.14 2.90 -9.94
C TYR A 700 -13.05 3.98 -9.34
N SER A 701 -14.32 3.67 -9.13
CA SER A 701 -15.26 4.57 -8.46
C SER A 701 -14.87 4.78 -6.98
N PHE A 702 -14.45 3.73 -6.27
CA PHE A 702 -13.95 3.84 -4.90
C PHE A 702 -12.64 4.63 -4.83
N GLU A 703 -11.73 4.46 -5.78
CA GLU A 703 -10.46 5.18 -5.83
C GLU A 703 -10.63 6.70 -6.01
N TYR A 704 -11.85 7.19 -6.31
CA TYR A 704 -12.19 8.61 -6.26
C TYR A 704 -11.87 9.23 -4.89
N PHE A 705 -12.16 8.53 -3.79
CA PHE A 705 -11.82 8.95 -2.43
C PHE A 705 -10.30 9.00 -2.18
N LEU A 706 -9.56 8.16 -2.88
CA LEU A 706 -8.12 7.98 -2.71
C LEU A 706 -7.29 8.86 -3.68
N GLY A 707 -7.96 9.76 -4.42
CA GLY A 707 -7.31 10.71 -5.31
C GLY A 707 -7.42 10.40 -6.80
N ARG A 708 -8.12 9.32 -7.21
CA ARG A 708 -8.43 9.04 -8.61
C ARG A 708 -9.66 9.83 -9.05
N ASN A 709 -9.56 11.15 -8.94
CA ASN A 709 -10.61 12.11 -9.22
C ASN A 709 -10.06 13.25 -10.10
N ARG A 710 -10.92 14.17 -10.53
CA ARG A 710 -10.56 15.29 -11.42
C ARG A 710 -9.41 16.15 -10.89
N LEU A 711 -9.35 16.39 -9.59
CA LEU A 711 -8.32 17.23 -8.97
C LEU A 711 -7.07 16.42 -8.54
N GLN A 712 -7.07 15.10 -8.73
CA GLN A 712 -6.02 14.20 -8.30
C GLN A 712 -5.64 14.39 -6.82
N THR A 713 -6.64 14.64 -5.97
CA THR A 713 -6.46 14.95 -4.55
C THR A 713 -7.10 13.87 -3.69
N VAL A 714 -6.34 13.38 -2.70
CA VAL A 714 -6.83 12.38 -1.73
C VAL A 714 -7.83 13.04 -0.80
N MET A 715 -9.05 12.51 -0.75
CA MET A 715 -10.15 12.99 0.09
C MET A 715 -10.27 12.25 1.41
N TYR A 716 -9.71 11.04 1.51
CA TYR A 716 -9.70 10.20 2.70
C TYR A 716 -8.48 10.49 3.57
N ASP A 717 -8.71 10.85 4.82
CA ASP A 717 -7.65 10.99 5.82
C ASP A 717 -7.32 9.63 6.46
N TYR A 718 -6.20 9.07 6.07
CA TYR A 718 -5.73 7.80 6.59
C TYR A 718 -5.42 7.82 8.11
N SER A 719 -5.20 8.98 8.70
CA SER A 719 -4.88 9.09 10.14
C SER A 719 -6.14 9.01 11.00
N THR A 720 -7.21 9.68 10.60
CA THR A 720 -8.45 9.82 11.37
C THR A 720 -9.58 8.92 10.88
N GLY A 721 -9.57 8.54 9.60
CA GLY A 721 -10.68 7.87 8.94
C GLY A 721 -11.75 8.84 8.41
N ALA A 722 -11.48 10.14 8.42
CA ALA A 722 -12.37 11.17 7.89
C ALA A 722 -12.37 11.21 6.36
N VAL A 723 -13.42 11.79 5.78
CA VAL A 723 -13.55 12.01 4.33
C VAL A 723 -14.03 13.43 4.07
N CYS A 724 -13.36 14.13 3.18
CA CYS A 724 -13.75 15.48 2.76
C CYS A 724 -15.07 15.49 1.99
N ASP A 725 -15.86 16.57 2.16
CA ASP A 725 -17.27 16.64 1.71
C ASP A 725 -17.46 16.91 0.22
N GLY A 726 -16.40 17.22 -0.54
CA GLY A 726 -16.55 17.42 -1.98
C GLY A 726 -15.34 17.95 -2.70
N LEU A 727 -15.47 18.03 -4.03
CA LEU A 727 -14.51 18.68 -4.92
C LEU A 727 -15.16 19.92 -5.54
N ASN A 728 -14.64 21.08 -5.18
CA ASN A 728 -15.09 22.38 -5.67
C ASN A 728 -14.14 22.88 -6.78
N ARG A 729 -14.52 23.96 -7.44
CA ARG A 729 -13.71 24.58 -8.52
C ARG A 729 -12.32 25.02 -8.01
N ASP A 730 -12.28 25.53 -6.79
CA ASP A 730 -11.07 26.10 -6.18
C ASP A 730 -10.26 25.07 -5.36
N GLY A 731 -10.69 23.79 -5.33
CA GLY A 731 -10.04 22.75 -4.61
C GLY A 731 -11.00 21.81 -3.86
N MET A 732 -10.48 21.15 -2.83
CA MET A 732 -11.24 20.23 -1.99
C MET A 732 -12.04 20.99 -0.92
N ASN A 733 -13.29 20.61 -0.73
CA ASN A 733 -14.05 21.02 0.45
C ASN A 733 -13.53 20.24 1.67
N CYS A 734 -12.71 20.91 2.47
CA CYS A 734 -12.05 20.28 3.64
C CYS A 734 -12.98 20.03 4.82
N ASN A 735 -14.28 20.34 4.72
CA ASN A 735 -15.25 19.87 5.69
C ASN A 735 -15.39 18.34 5.62
N GLN A 736 -15.75 17.68 6.73
CA GLN A 736 -15.73 16.22 6.85
C GLN A 736 -17.01 15.75 7.56
N GLY A 737 -18.12 15.82 6.85
CA GLY A 737 -19.45 15.49 7.37
C GLY A 737 -19.72 13.99 7.51
N ALA A 738 -20.82 13.66 8.19
CA ALA A 738 -21.26 12.29 8.41
C ALA A 738 -21.54 11.53 7.11
N GLU A 739 -22.22 12.18 6.15
CA GLU A 739 -22.59 11.55 4.87
C GLU A 739 -21.38 11.03 4.11
N SER A 740 -20.33 11.83 3.99
CA SER A 740 -19.11 11.46 3.23
C SER A 740 -18.39 10.26 3.84
N VAL A 741 -18.23 10.26 5.16
CA VAL A 741 -17.59 9.16 5.90
C VAL A 741 -18.42 7.87 5.83
N ILE A 742 -19.71 7.95 6.02
CA ILE A 742 -20.61 6.79 5.97
C ILE A 742 -20.61 6.17 4.56
N CYS A 743 -20.73 6.99 3.52
CA CYS A 743 -20.72 6.51 2.13
C CYS A 743 -19.40 5.85 1.76
N PHE A 744 -18.27 6.38 2.25
CA PHE A 744 -16.97 5.74 2.11
C PHE A 744 -16.93 4.35 2.79
N LEU A 745 -17.40 4.25 4.04
CA LEU A 745 -17.43 2.99 4.78
C LEU A 745 -18.33 1.94 4.11
N MET A 746 -19.50 2.34 3.58
CA MET A 746 -20.39 1.48 2.83
C MET A 746 -19.73 0.96 1.56
N ALA A 747 -19.09 1.83 0.79
CA ALA A 747 -18.37 1.48 -0.44
C ALA A 747 -17.19 0.55 -0.16
N LEU A 748 -16.38 0.87 0.85
CA LEU A 748 -15.23 0.06 1.27
C LEU A 748 -15.67 -1.34 1.72
N SER A 749 -16.69 -1.43 2.55
CA SER A 749 -17.22 -2.71 3.05
C SER A 749 -17.78 -3.57 1.92
N SER A 750 -18.48 -2.98 0.95
CA SER A 750 -18.99 -3.67 -0.23
C SER A 750 -17.86 -4.25 -1.09
N LEU A 751 -16.83 -3.47 -1.33
CA LEU A 751 -15.70 -3.86 -2.16
C LEU A 751 -14.83 -4.93 -1.49
N ASN A 752 -14.61 -4.85 -0.17
CA ASN A 752 -13.83 -5.80 0.62
C ASN A 752 -14.39 -7.24 0.58
N LYS A 753 -15.70 -7.42 0.41
CA LYS A 753 -16.31 -8.76 0.25
C LYS A 753 -15.76 -9.54 -0.93
N HIS A 754 -15.30 -8.86 -1.97
CA HIS A 754 -14.82 -9.47 -3.22
C HIS A 754 -13.28 -9.47 -3.33
N THR A 755 -12.60 -8.51 -2.74
CA THR A 755 -11.13 -8.46 -2.74
C THR A 755 -10.52 -9.55 -1.86
N SER A 756 -11.06 -9.82 -0.69
CA SER A 756 -10.58 -10.89 0.20
C SER A 756 -10.75 -12.29 -0.43
N LYS A 757 -11.85 -12.55 -1.13
CA LYS A 757 -12.09 -13.83 -1.84
C LYS A 757 -11.21 -14.00 -3.08
N ALA A 758 -11.04 -12.93 -3.86
CA ALA A 758 -10.17 -12.95 -5.04
C ALA A 758 -8.71 -13.14 -4.65
N PHE A 759 -8.25 -12.53 -3.57
CA PHE A 759 -6.89 -12.68 -3.06
C PHE A 759 -6.64 -14.10 -2.49
N SER A 760 -7.60 -14.66 -1.75
CA SER A 760 -7.53 -16.06 -1.28
C SER A 760 -7.53 -17.07 -2.44
N ALA A 761 -8.33 -16.82 -3.50
CA ALA A 761 -8.35 -17.65 -4.70
C ALA A 761 -7.03 -17.55 -5.51
N ILE A 762 -6.44 -16.35 -5.59
CA ILE A 762 -5.13 -16.13 -6.22
C ILE A 762 -4.01 -16.79 -5.41
N LEU A 763 -4.04 -16.69 -4.09
CA LEU A 763 -3.09 -17.40 -3.22
C LEU A 763 -3.25 -18.92 -3.35
N GLN A 764 -4.47 -19.44 -3.35
CA GLN A 764 -4.76 -20.85 -3.53
C GLN A 764 -4.37 -21.37 -4.93
N SER A 765 -4.62 -20.56 -5.99
CA SER A 765 -4.16 -20.91 -7.34
C SER A 765 -2.63 -20.83 -7.49
N ARG A 766 -1.96 -19.90 -6.80
CA ARG A 766 -0.48 -19.84 -6.75
C ARG A 766 0.10 -21.02 -5.98
N VAL A 767 -0.44 -21.36 -4.81
CA VAL A 767 -0.04 -22.54 -4.03
C VAL A 767 -0.29 -23.83 -4.83
N ASN A 768 -1.43 -23.97 -5.52
CA ASN A 768 -1.73 -25.12 -6.34
C ASN A 768 -0.85 -25.19 -7.61
N ASN A 769 -0.47 -24.07 -8.21
CA ASN A 769 0.46 -24.03 -9.34
C ASN A 769 1.91 -24.29 -8.90
N GLU A 770 2.32 -23.85 -7.70
CA GLU A 770 3.63 -24.18 -7.12
C GLU A 770 3.73 -25.65 -6.70
N VAL A 771 2.62 -26.28 -6.30
CA VAL A 771 2.54 -27.73 -5.98
C VAL A 771 2.52 -28.60 -7.25
N ASN A 772 2.02 -28.07 -8.38
CA ASN A 772 1.99 -28.78 -9.66
C ASN A 772 3.19 -28.48 -10.57
N ASP A 773 4.13 -27.67 -10.13
CA ASP A 773 5.34 -27.38 -10.90
C ASP A 773 6.30 -28.57 -10.79
N GLU A 774 6.49 -29.29 -11.90
CA GLU A 774 7.48 -30.40 -12.02
C GLU A 774 8.88 -29.97 -11.57
N THR A 775 9.17 -28.69 -11.52
CA THR A 775 10.41 -28.11 -10.99
C THR A 775 10.55 -28.32 -9.47
N LEU A 776 9.46 -28.35 -8.72
CA LEU A 776 9.47 -28.66 -7.29
C LEU A 776 9.66 -30.14 -7.03
N GLN A 777 9.09 -30.99 -7.89
CA GLN A 777 9.34 -32.46 -7.85
C GLN A 777 10.78 -32.79 -8.23
N LYS A 778 11.37 -32.11 -9.22
CA LYS A 778 12.80 -32.24 -9.55
C LYS A 778 13.73 -31.74 -8.44
N ARG A 779 13.38 -30.68 -7.74
CA ARG A 779 14.16 -30.20 -6.56
C ARG A 779 14.04 -31.15 -5.38
N LYS A 780 12.86 -31.75 -5.14
CA LYS A 780 12.72 -32.79 -4.10
C LYS A 780 13.45 -34.08 -4.46
N SER A 781 13.49 -34.48 -5.72
CA SER A 781 14.25 -35.64 -6.14
C SER A 781 15.78 -35.43 -6.13
N LEU A 782 16.26 -34.20 -6.29
CA LEU A 782 17.68 -33.83 -6.13
C LEU A 782 18.11 -33.78 -4.66
N LEU A 783 17.17 -33.50 -3.74
CA LEU A 783 17.42 -33.53 -2.29
C LEU A 783 17.24 -34.90 -1.65
N SER A 784 16.62 -35.85 -2.35
CA SER A 784 16.44 -37.23 -1.87
C SER A 784 17.48 -38.25 -2.39
N VAL A 785 18.41 -37.82 -3.26
CA VAL A 785 19.48 -38.69 -3.80
C VAL A 785 20.79 -38.57 -2.98
N ASP A 786 20.89 -37.60 -2.08
CA ASP A 786 22.08 -37.45 -1.20
C ASP A 786 21.85 -37.91 0.26
N LEU A 787 20.87 -38.81 0.47
CA LEU A 787 20.58 -39.43 1.78
C LEU A 787 20.48 -40.95 1.68
N GLU A 788 21.34 -41.62 0.86
CA GLU A 788 21.71 -43.01 1.00
C GLU A 788 23.23 -43.19 1.01
#